data_a2891b9282f7b30c4d635dcdfe0eddd1
#
_entry.id   a2891b9282f7b30c4d635dcdfe0eddd1
#
_cell.length_a   1.000
_cell.length_b   1.000
_cell.length_c   1.000
_cell.angle_alpha   90.00
_cell.angle_beta   90.00
_cell.angle_gamma   90.00
#
_symmetry.space_group_name_H-M   'P 1'
#
loop_
_entity.id
_entity.type
_entity.pdbx_description
1 polymer ?
#
loop_
_entity_poly.entity_id
_entity_poly.type
_entity_poly.pdbx_seq_one_letter_code
_entity_poly.pdbx_strand_id
1 'polypeptide(L)'
;MISLKLIFRNVHKNMREYFIYFLTLMFSVSLFYAFNSISAQPALSNLGTTRKVLYEQLVILISALSIVIAVVLAFLIIYANQFLLKRRKKELGIYMLLGMKKGQISRLFAGETLCIGSIALAVGLVLGFAISQGVSLAALRLFAVELNKFQVVFSAKALFMTALCFAIIFLIVLLFNVWSVTNVELIDLIRADRKNEMMKSGKPVLTACLFILSIIGIGASAILFNKNGILPTKGNFSFQIAVTSLTVGTFLLFFTLSTVLIRLSKANKVFYLRGLNTFLVQQIASKIRTNYLIVTIVGGLLTITICTVSIGASTALTMNQLAKEAAPYDLNVVSNISVDGDGDIAAYLAKKGAGLDKYAEKMEQISSYETDLTYGEYFNGQRVELWQIDEELPEQMIDAFALSDVNKALKMQGKKPLTLKEDQYLINCNYKGTYAYIDIALKLHPEVTINGEVLHRASDEVMQDTFIMTSIGNNDRGTLIVPDKIANGLKKDMNALLVRYKPDVNSNEVLKKMIPIGLDKTHGYRYAEKNIMYEMYYGTNALMSFLCCYLGIIFLLICAALLALKQLTETTDNVSRYGLLQKLGAAKGDISRAIFVQTAVFFALPLMVAGIYSVFLTEKAMAVVEKFLNIHISTNIGLTVIMFLIIYGGYFLATYLSAKRMVTE
;
A
#
# COMPACT_ATOMS: atom_id res chain seq x y z
N MET A 1 23.63 46.22 4.58
CA MET A 1 22.43 45.39 4.17
C MET A 1 22.77 44.62 2.91
N ILE A 2 22.56 43.29 2.90
CA ILE A 2 22.70 42.50 1.65
C ILE A 2 21.53 42.91 0.78
N SER A 3 21.80 43.49 -0.40
CA SER A 3 20.75 43.94 -1.31
C SER A 3 20.00 42.76 -1.88
N LEU A 4 18.65 42.76 -1.83
CA LEU A 4 17.78 41.78 -2.52
C LEU A 4 18.19 41.63 -3.99
N LYS A 5 18.63 42.73 -4.61
CA LYS A 5 19.16 42.73 -5.98
C LYS A 5 20.37 41.80 -6.16
N LEU A 6 21.23 41.66 -5.12
CA LEU A 6 22.38 40.74 -5.15
C LEU A 6 21.90 39.27 -5.11
N ILE A 7 20.89 38.96 -4.28
CA ILE A 7 20.32 37.64 -4.17
C ILE A 7 19.74 37.18 -5.53
N PHE A 8 18.87 38.02 -6.13
CA PHE A 8 18.29 37.74 -7.44
C PHE A 8 19.33 37.55 -8.55
N ARG A 9 20.35 38.41 -8.57
CA ARG A 9 21.44 38.32 -9.56
C ARG A 9 22.25 37.03 -9.39
N ASN A 10 22.51 36.60 -8.16
CA ASN A 10 23.23 35.37 -7.87
C ASN A 10 22.40 34.15 -8.27
N VAL A 11 21.10 34.12 -7.96
CA VAL A 11 20.19 33.05 -8.36
C VAL A 11 20.14 32.93 -9.88
N HIS A 12 20.01 34.07 -10.59
CA HIS A 12 19.96 34.06 -12.07
C HIS A 12 21.28 33.61 -12.70
N LYS A 13 22.42 34.06 -12.16
CA LYS A 13 23.75 33.67 -12.66
C LYS A 13 24.04 32.20 -12.48
N ASN A 14 23.56 31.59 -11.39
CA ASN A 14 23.83 30.21 -11.02
C ASN A 14 22.60 29.28 -11.24
N MET A 15 21.67 29.64 -12.13
CA MET A 15 20.44 28.91 -12.42
C MET A 15 20.68 27.41 -12.66
N ARG A 16 21.76 27.03 -13.36
CA ARG A 16 22.09 25.63 -13.64
C ARG A 16 22.32 24.79 -12.38
N GLU A 17 22.91 25.38 -11.36
CA GLU A 17 23.20 24.73 -10.08
C GLU A 17 21.95 24.62 -9.20
N TYR A 18 21.13 25.68 -9.23
CA TYR A 18 19.87 25.72 -8.48
C TYR A 18 18.74 24.91 -9.11
N PHE A 19 18.84 24.60 -10.41
CA PHE A 19 17.76 23.95 -11.14
C PHE A 19 17.36 22.57 -10.56
N ILE A 20 18.34 21.76 -10.19
CA ILE A 20 18.08 20.44 -9.58
C ILE A 20 17.38 20.60 -8.23
N TYR A 21 17.85 21.55 -7.42
CA TYR A 21 17.22 21.86 -6.13
C TYR A 21 15.80 22.40 -6.30
N PHE A 22 15.59 23.31 -7.23
CA PHE A 22 14.28 23.87 -7.59
C PHE A 22 13.32 22.75 -8.04
N LEU A 23 13.73 21.87 -8.97
CA LEU A 23 12.92 20.75 -9.43
C LEU A 23 12.53 19.81 -8.27
N THR A 24 13.46 19.51 -7.38
CA THR A 24 13.19 18.65 -6.22
C THR A 24 12.14 19.28 -5.31
N LEU A 25 12.26 20.57 -5.00
CA LEU A 25 11.29 21.29 -4.18
C LEU A 25 9.92 21.34 -4.85
N MET A 26 9.89 21.80 -6.10
CA MET A 26 8.67 21.91 -6.91
C MET A 26 7.92 20.57 -6.96
N PHE A 27 8.64 19.49 -7.22
CA PHE A 27 8.08 18.14 -7.28
C PHE A 27 7.55 17.67 -5.92
N SER A 28 8.30 17.93 -4.85
CA SER A 28 7.88 17.60 -3.47
C SER A 28 6.59 18.32 -3.09
N VAL A 29 6.50 19.63 -3.38
CA VAL A 29 5.28 20.44 -3.15
C VAL A 29 4.11 19.87 -3.94
N SER A 30 4.34 19.59 -5.23
CA SER A 30 3.29 19.08 -6.12
C SER A 30 2.71 17.76 -5.65
N LEU A 31 3.56 16.81 -5.26
CA LEU A 31 3.12 15.50 -4.76
C LEU A 31 2.38 15.63 -3.43
N PHE A 32 2.87 16.47 -2.51
CA PHE A 32 2.25 16.65 -1.21
C PHE A 32 0.88 17.32 -1.32
N TYR A 33 0.75 18.36 -2.16
CA TYR A 33 -0.54 18.99 -2.44
C TYR A 33 -1.52 18.00 -3.08
N ALA A 34 -1.09 17.29 -4.12
CA ALA A 34 -1.92 16.32 -4.81
C ALA A 34 -2.43 15.23 -3.86
N PHE A 35 -1.59 14.73 -2.94
CA PHE A 35 -1.98 13.75 -1.93
C PHE A 35 -3.03 14.31 -0.96
N ASN A 36 -2.79 15.50 -0.39
CA ASN A 36 -3.71 16.09 0.58
C ASN A 36 -5.03 16.55 -0.04
N SER A 37 -5.07 16.80 -1.36
CA SER A 37 -6.29 17.19 -2.07
C SER A 37 -7.27 16.03 -2.29
N ILE A 38 -6.84 14.77 -2.11
CA ILE A 38 -7.70 13.57 -2.28
C ILE A 38 -8.92 13.66 -1.39
N SER A 39 -8.76 14.05 -0.12
CA SER A 39 -9.87 14.15 0.84
C SER A 39 -10.96 15.16 0.46
N ALA A 40 -10.69 16.08 -0.46
CA ALA A 40 -11.64 17.10 -0.92
C ALA A 40 -12.37 16.71 -2.22
N GLN A 41 -12.11 15.50 -2.76
CA GLN A 41 -12.67 15.10 -4.06
C GLN A 41 -14.15 14.70 -3.96
N PRO A 42 -15.02 15.12 -4.90
CA PRO A 42 -16.46 14.83 -4.87
C PRO A 42 -16.77 13.33 -4.92
N ALA A 43 -15.92 12.53 -5.56
CA ALA A 43 -16.03 11.07 -5.58
C ALA A 43 -16.03 10.45 -4.17
N LEU A 44 -15.45 11.16 -3.19
CA LEU A 44 -15.35 10.72 -1.80
C LEU A 44 -16.37 11.41 -0.88
N SER A 45 -16.80 12.64 -1.20
CA SER A 45 -17.70 13.45 -0.36
C SER A 45 -19.18 13.13 -0.56
N ASN A 46 -19.57 12.64 -1.75
CA ASN A 46 -20.97 12.35 -2.10
C ASN A 46 -21.45 10.96 -1.66
N LEU A 47 -20.80 10.36 -0.69
CA LEU A 47 -21.15 9.07 -0.13
C LEU A 47 -22.31 9.24 0.87
N GLY A 48 -23.38 8.42 0.76
CA GLY A 48 -24.57 8.48 1.63
C GLY A 48 -24.27 8.28 3.13
N THR A 49 -25.30 8.42 3.98
CA THR A 49 -25.18 8.47 5.46
C THR A 49 -24.39 7.31 6.10
N THR A 50 -24.55 6.09 5.61
CA THR A 50 -23.79 4.91 6.10
C THR A 50 -22.30 5.00 5.78
N ARG A 51 -21.93 5.74 4.75
CA ARG A 51 -20.55 5.92 4.28
C ARG A 51 -19.83 7.07 4.98
N LYS A 52 -20.52 7.91 5.74
CA LYS A 52 -19.92 9.04 6.47
C LYS A 52 -18.87 8.57 7.48
N VAL A 53 -19.15 7.48 8.20
CA VAL A 53 -18.21 6.88 9.17
C VAL A 53 -16.95 6.37 8.46
N LEU A 54 -17.10 5.68 7.32
CA LEU A 54 -15.97 5.22 6.51
C LEU A 54 -15.15 6.39 5.96
N TYR A 55 -15.80 7.46 5.51
CA TYR A 55 -15.13 8.68 5.05
C TYR A 55 -14.31 9.34 6.17
N GLU A 56 -14.84 9.44 7.38
CA GLU A 56 -14.11 10.00 8.53
C GLU A 56 -12.87 9.17 8.87
N GLN A 57 -12.98 7.84 8.88
CA GLN A 57 -11.83 6.94 9.09
C GLN A 57 -10.77 7.12 8.00
N LEU A 58 -11.18 7.29 6.75
CA LEU A 58 -10.28 7.53 5.63
C LEU A 58 -9.56 8.87 5.73
N VAL A 59 -10.25 9.93 6.12
CA VAL A 59 -9.63 11.25 6.35
C VAL A 59 -8.58 11.17 7.45
N ILE A 60 -8.81 10.40 8.51
CA ILE A 60 -7.83 10.15 9.57
C ILE A 60 -6.62 9.40 9.00
N LEU A 61 -6.84 8.36 8.22
CA LEU A 61 -5.76 7.57 7.58
C LEU A 61 -4.94 8.44 6.63
N ILE A 62 -5.58 9.22 5.74
CA ILE A 62 -4.90 10.16 4.83
C ILE A 62 -4.07 11.18 5.63
N SER A 63 -4.61 11.69 6.73
CA SER A 63 -3.89 12.65 7.58
C SER A 63 -2.66 12.03 8.24
N ALA A 64 -2.76 10.79 8.73
CA ALA A 64 -1.62 10.06 9.29
C ALA A 64 -0.54 9.79 8.23
N LEU A 65 -0.95 9.35 7.03
CA LEU A 65 -0.04 9.11 5.91
C LEU A 65 0.61 10.40 5.41
N SER A 66 -0.10 11.55 5.46
CA SER A 66 0.47 12.87 5.12
C SER A 66 1.66 13.22 6.00
N ILE A 67 1.64 12.89 7.30
CA ILE A 67 2.77 13.12 8.20
C ILE A 67 3.98 12.28 7.77
N VAL A 68 3.76 11.02 7.42
CA VAL A 68 4.84 10.13 6.93
C VAL A 68 5.46 10.68 5.65
N ILE A 69 4.62 11.09 4.69
CA ILE A 69 5.08 11.69 3.43
C ILE A 69 5.84 12.98 3.70
N ALA A 70 5.35 13.85 4.61
CA ALA A 70 6.02 15.09 4.99
C ALA A 70 7.43 14.84 5.55
N VAL A 71 7.60 13.85 6.42
CA VAL A 71 8.91 13.48 6.98
C VAL A 71 9.87 13.00 5.88
N VAL A 72 9.39 12.16 4.97
CA VAL A 72 10.20 11.65 3.84
C VAL A 72 10.59 12.78 2.89
N LEU A 73 9.66 13.69 2.56
CA LEU A 73 9.92 14.86 1.73
C LEU A 73 10.87 15.86 2.43
N ALA A 74 10.73 16.05 3.74
CA ALA A 74 11.66 16.87 4.52
C ALA A 74 13.08 16.32 4.41
N PHE A 75 13.27 15.01 4.54
CA PHE A 75 14.55 14.35 4.33
C PHE A 75 15.10 14.59 2.92
N LEU A 76 14.27 14.44 1.89
CA LEU A 76 14.65 14.71 0.49
C LEU A 76 15.10 16.16 0.29
N ILE A 77 14.37 17.13 0.85
CA ILE A 77 14.65 18.56 0.73
C ILE A 77 15.95 18.95 1.46
N ILE A 78 16.13 18.46 2.69
CA ILE A 78 17.36 18.67 3.47
C ILE A 78 18.55 18.10 2.69
N TYR A 79 18.40 16.93 2.11
CA TYR A 79 19.44 16.31 1.31
C TYR A 79 19.77 17.10 0.03
N ALA A 80 18.75 17.55 -0.71
CA ALA A 80 18.94 18.41 -1.88
C ALA A 80 19.61 19.74 -1.53
N ASN A 81 19.29 20.31 -0.36
CA ASN A 81 19.93 21.50 0.15
C ASN A 81 21.42 21.28 0.53
N GLN A 82 21.74 20.14 1.15
CA GLN A 82 23.14 19.78 1.42
C GLN A 82 23.96 19.65 0.13
N PHE A 83 23.36 19.11 -0.93
CA PHE A 83 23.98 19.06 -2.25
C PHE A 83 24.28 20.46 -2.78
N LEU A 84 23.32 21.37 -2.73
CA LEU A 84 23.48 22.74 -3.17
C LEU A 84 24.61 23.43 -2.38
N LEU A 85 24.62 23.28 -1.06
CA LEU A 85 25.66 23.85 -0.20
C LEU A 85 27.06 23.30 -0.59
N LYS A 86 27.16 22.00 -0.83
CA LYS A 86 28.43 21.36 -1.23
C LYS A 86 28.96 21.91 -2.53
N ARG A 87 28.10 22.15 -3.52
CA ARG A 87 28.49 22.77 -4.81
C ARG A 87 28.96 24.21 -4.67
N ARG A 88 28.35 24.97 -3.77
CA ARG A 88 28.65 26.39 -3.56
C ARG A 88 29.78 26.66 -2.58
N LYS A 89 30.34 25.63 -1.93
CA LYS A 89 31.41 25.79 -0.92
C LYS A 89 32.58 26.65 -1.40
N LYS A 90 33.02 26.43 -2.64
CA LYS A 90 34.15 27.20 -3.21
C LYS A 90 33.83 28.68 -3.41
N GLU A 91 32.66 29.02 -3.92
CA GLU A 91 32.19 30.39 -4.07
C GLU A 91 32.05 31.07 -2.71
N LEU A 92 31.48 30.39 -1.70
CA LEU A 92 31.35 30.86 -0.35
C LEU A 92 32.75 31.14 0.28
N GLY A 93 33.73 30.27 -0.02
CA GLY A 93 35.12 30.45 0.38
C GLY A 93 35.75 31.71 -0.27
N ILE A 94 35.50 31.96 -1.54
CA ILE A 94 35.96 33.17 -2.24
C ILE A 94 35.35 34.42 -1.61
N TYR A 95 34.05 34.41 -1.26
CA TYR A 95 33.43 35.56 -0.56
C TYR A 95 34.07 35.84 0.80
N MET A 96 34.49 34.77 1.53
CA MET A 96 35.25 34.95 2.78
C MET A 96 36.64 35.57 2.55
N LEU A 97 37.33 35.15 1.48
CA LEU A 97 38.61 35.74 1.08
C LEU A 97 38.48 37.21 0.72
N LEU A 98 37.35 37.61 0.13
CA LEU A 98 37.04 39.01 -0.20
C LEU A 98 36.58 39.85 1.02
N GLY A 99 36.64 39.27 2.23
CA GLY A 99 36.39 40.00 3.49
C GLY A 99 34.95 39.92 4.01
N MET A 100 34.06 39.11 3.40
CA MET A 100 32.71 38.92 3.94
C MET A 100 32.73 38.14 5.25
N LYS A 101 32.05 38.62 6.27
CA LYS A 101 31.88 37.90 7.54
C LYS A 101 30.99 36.67 7.37
N LYS A 102 31.26 35.59 8.13
CA LYS A 102 30.46 34.33 8.10
C LYS A 102 28.95 34.58 8.20
N GLY A 103 28.50 35.47 9.08
CA GLY A 103 27.09 35.83 9.22
C GLY A 103 26.47 36.52 7.99
N GLN A 104 27.26 37.27 7.22
CA GLN A 104 26.80 37.90 5.97
C GLN A 104 26.63 36.82 4.88
N ILE A 105 27.57 35.90 4.77
CA ILE A 105 27.51 34.77 3.81
C ILE A 105 26.34 33.87 4.14
N SER A 106 26.13 33.55 5.42
CA SER A 106 25.00 32.74 5.88
C SER A 106 23.65 33.38 5.52
N ARG A 107 23.49 34.70 5.75
CA ARG A 107 22.28 35.46 5.37
C ARG A 107 22.07 35.49 3.85
N LEU A 108 23.17 35.63 3.07
CA LEU A 108 23.10 35.62 1.61
C LEU A 108 22.58 34.24 1.12
N PHE A 109 23.20 33.17 1.58
CA PHE A 109 22.81 31.81 1.18
C PHE A 109 21.40 31.44 1.65
N ALA A 110 21.02 31.85 2.87
CA ALA A 110 19.65 31.63 3.36
C ALA A 110 18.62 32.42 2.51
N GLY A 111 18.95 33.68 2.11
CA GLY A 111 18.08 34.46 1.22
C GLY A 111 17.92 33.85 -0.16
N GLU A 112 19.00 33.31 -0.76
CA GLU A 112 18.97 32.61 -2.04
C GLU A 112 18.09 31.33 -1.95
N THR A 113 18.28 30.55 -0.89
CA THR A 113 17.49 29.34 -0.62
C THR A 113 16.00 29.66 -0.46
N LEU A 114 15.68 30.72 0.27
CA LEU A 114 14.32 31.19 0.51
C LEU A 114 13.65 31.71 -0.78
N CYS A 115 14.37 32.44 -1.62
CA CYS A 115 13.89 32.94 -2.90
C CYS A 115 13.51 31.75 -3.81
N ILE A 116 14.39 30.75 -3.96
CA ILE A 116 14.15 29.59 -4.79
C ILE A 116 13.02 28.76 -4.19
N GLY A 117 12.99 28.59 -2.87
CA GLY A 117 11.94 27.86 -2.16
C GLY A 117 10.56 28.49 -2.38
N SER A 118 10.44 29.81 -2.33
CA SER A 118 9.17 30.49 -2.58
C SER A 118 8.67 30.32 -4.02
N ILE A 119 9.58 30.42 -5.00
CA ILE A 119 9.24 30.18 -6.41
C ILE A 119 8.84 28.70 -6.62
N ALA A 120 9.58 27.77 -6.02
CA ALA A 120 9.27 26.34 -6.11
C ALA A 120 7.93 26.00 -5.45
N LEU A 121 7.59 26.64 -4.32
CA LEU A 121 6.31 26.50 -3.66
C LEU A 121 5.17 26.97 -4.58
N ALA A 122 5.28 28.16 -5.16
CA ALA A 122 4.25 28.70 -6.04
C ALA A 122 4.03 27.82 -7.29
N VAL A 123 5.10 27.48 -8.00
CA VAL A 123 5.03 26.61 -9.19
C VAL A 123 4.58 25.21 -8.83
N GLY A 124 5.09 24.68 -7.70
CA GLY A 124 4.74 23.35 -7.20
C GLY A 124 3.26 23.24 -6.81
N LEU A 125 2.66 24.27 -6.22
CA LEU A 125 1.21 24.30 -5.94
C LEU A 125 0.37 24.30 -7.22
N VAL A 126 0.76 25.04 -8.25
CA VAL A 126 0.06 25.04 -9.54
C VAL A 126 0.14 23.67 -10.22
N LEU A 127 1.32 23.08 -10.25
CA LEU A 127 1.50 21.73 -10.79
C LEU A 127 0.79 20.66 -9.95
N GLY A 128 0.85 20.81 -8.63
CA GLY A 128 0.14 19.92 -7.69
C GLY A 128 -1.37 19.95 -7.90
N PHE A 129 -1.93 21.14 -8.14
CA PHE A 129 -3.33 21.29 -8.52
C PHE A 129 -3.63 20.55 -9.84
N ALA A 130 -2.81 20.73 -10.88
CA ALA A 130 -2.98 20.01 -12.15
C ALA A 130 -2.89 18.48 -11.98
N ILE A 131 -1.92 17.99 -11.22
CA ILE A 131 -1.77 16.56 -10.88
C ILE A 131 -3.00 16.06 -10.12
N SER A 132 -3.52 16.84 -9.17
CA SER A 132 -4.70 16.46 -8.39
C SER A 132 -5.94 16.26 -9.23
N GLN A 133 -6.12 17.03 -10.33
CA GLN A 133 -7.22 16.82 -11.27
C GLN A 133 -7.03 15.51 -12.07
N GLY A 134 -5.81 15.18 -12.48
CA GLY A 134 -5.48 13.89 -13.10
C GLY A 134 -5.76 12.70 -12.18
N VAL A 135 -5.39 12.84 -10.91
CA VAL A 135 -5.68 11.84 -9.86
C VAL A 135 -7.19 11.70 -9.64
N SER A 136 -7.95 12.80 -9.67
CA SER A 136 -9.42 12.78 -9.59
C SER A 136 -10.06 12.03 -10.75
N LEU A 137 -9.58 12.26 -11.97
CA LEU A 137 -10.04 11.52 -13.17
C LEU A 137 -9.73 10.02 -13.08
N ALA A 138 -8.54 9.66 -12.61
CA ALA A 138 -8.16 8.26 -12.39
C ALA A 138 -9.04 7.61 -11.31
N ALA A 139 -9.33 8.31 -10.22
CA ALA A 139 -10.22 7.85 -9.17
C ALA A 139 -11.64 7.61 -9.70
N LEU A 140 -12.23 8.55 -10.44
CA LEU A 140 -13.57 8.39 -11.03
C LEU A 140 -13.67 7.15 -11.93
N ARG A 141 -12.64 6.88 -12.74
CA ARG A 141 -12.58 5.66 -13.58
C ARG A 141 -12.49 4.39 -12.75
N LEU A 142 -11.69 4.39 -11.69
CA LEU A 142 -11.55 3.24 -10.79
C LEU A 142 -12.84 2.96 -10.00
N PHE A 143 -13.56 4.02 -9.62
CA PHE A 143 -14.83 3.90 -8.89
C PHE A 143 -16.04 3.64 -9.80
N ALA A 144 -15.84 3.48 -11.11
CA ALA A 144 -16.91 3.33 -12.11
C ALA A 144 -18.01 4.40 -11.99
N VAL A 145 -17.63 5.62 -11.56
CA VAL A 145 -18.54 6.78 -11.51
C VAL A 145 -18.60 7.45 -12.88
N GLU A 146 -19.79 7.85 -13.30
CA GLU A 146 -19.97 8.52 -14.59
C GLU A 146 -19.09 9.76 -14.72
N LEU A 147 -18.35 9.86 -15.84
CA LEU A 147 -17.45 10.98 -16.13
C LEU A 147 -18.18 12.34 -16.19
N ASN A 148 -19.50 12.34 -16.43
CA ASN A 148 -20.32 13.54 -16.41
C ASN A 148 -20.40 14.23 -15.03
N LYS A 149 -19.95 13.55 -13.96
CA LYS A 149 -19.87 14.10 -12.60
C LYS A 149 -18.50 14.69 -12.27
N PHE A 150 -17.58 14.77 -13.24
CA PHE A 150 -16.29 15.42 -13.01
C PHE A 150 -16.48 16.90 -12.71
N GLN A 151 -15.99 17.33 -11.57
CA GLN A 151 -15.92 18.73 -11.17
C GLN A 151 -14.48 19.08 -10.81
N VAL A 152 -14.02 20.21 -11.31
CA VAL A 152 -12.71 20.75 -10.91
C VAL A 152 -12.81 21.24 -9.47
N VAL A 153 -12.07 20.58 -8.57
CA VAL A 153 -12.13 20.89 -7.13
C VAL A 153 -10.81 21.49 -6.67
N PHE A 154 -10.92 22.68 -6.10
CA PHE A 154 -9.81 23.33 -5.41
C PHE A 154 -9.93 23.10 -3.91
N SER A 155 -8.90 22.48 -3.31
CA SER A 155 -8.84 22.24 -1.87
C SER A 155 -8.03 23.31 -1.14
N ALA A 156 -8.71 24.27 -0.54
CA ALA A 156 -8.08 25.29 0.31
C ALA A 156 -7.37 24.66 1.52
N LYS A 157 -7.94 23.58 2.08
CA LYS A 157 -7.33 22.82 3.20
C LYS A 157 -5.99 22.21 2.77
N ALA A 158 -5.94 21.56 1.60
CA ALA A 158 -4.70 20.99 1.07
C ALA A 158 -3.64 22.07 0.78
N LEU A 159 -4.05 23.22 0.25
CA LEU A 159 -3.17 24.35 0.01
C LEU A 159 -2.56 24.85 1.32
N PHE A 160 -3.39 25.11 2.33
CA PHE A 160 -2.93 25.60 3.63
C PHE A 160 -1.99 24.59 4.32
N MET A 161 -2.36 23.31 4.35
CA MET A 161 -1.51 22.24 4.92
C MET A 161 -0.17 22.12 4.20
N THR A 162 -0.18 22.21 2.87
CA THR A 162 1.05 22.16 2.07
C THR A 162 1.93 23.37 2.37
N ALA A 163 1.38 24.59 2.35
CA ALA A 163 2.12 25.81 2.64
C ALA A 163 2.71 25.80 4.06
N LEU A 164 1.92 25.37 5.06
CA LEU A 164 2.37 25.27 6.45
C LEU A 164 3.50 24.23 6.61
N CYS A 165 3.30 23.02 6.06
CA CYS A 165 4.30 21.96 6.11
C CYS A 165 5.63 22.41 5.49
N PHE A 166 5.58 22.99 4.29
CA PHE A 166 6.78 23.49 3.62
C PHE A 166 7.41 24.70 4.33
N ALA A 167 6.63 25.58 4.95
CA ALA A 167 7.18 26.66 5.79
C ALA A 167 7.99 26.09 6.97
N ILE A 168 7.51 25.04 7.63
CA ILE A 168 8.24 24.35 8.71
C ILE A 168 9.51 23.69 8.16
N ILE A 169 9.43 22.97 7.05
CA ILE A 169 10.60 22.34 6.42
C ILE A 169 11.64 23.39 6.02
N PHE A 170 11.22 24.51 5.42
CA PHE A 170 12.12 25.61 5.07
C PHE A 170 12.77 26.24 6.29
N LEU A 171 12.05 26.42 7.38
CA LEU A 171 12.62 26.90 8.62
C LEU A 171 13.75 25.99 9.12
N ILE A 172 13.53 24.66 9.12
CA ILE A 172 14.55 23.68 9.49
C ILE A 172 15.76 23.77 8.55
N VAL A 173 15.54 23.87 7.23
CA VAL A 173 16.59 24.00 6.22
C VAL A 173 17.40 25.30 6.43
N LEU A 174 16.73 26.40 6.71
CA LEU A 174 17.39 27.69 6.96
C LEU A 174 18.27 27.63 8.22
N LEU A 175 17.76 27.04 9.31
CA LEU A 175 18.55 26.85 10.55
C LEU A 175 19.77 25.98 10.28
N PHE A 176 19.59 24.87 9.54
CA PHE A 176 20.69 24.01 9.13
C PHE A 176 21.73 24.73 8.27
N ASN A 177 21.30 25.56 7.32
CA ASN A 177 22.18 26.35 6.47
C ASN A 177 23.02 27.34 7.29
N VAL A 178 22.38 28.06 8.23
CA VAL A 178 23.08 28.98 9.13
C VAL A 178 24.12 28.22 9.95
N TRP A 179 23.73 27.13 10.58
CA TRP A 179 24.64 26.28 11.36
C TRP A 179 25.81 25.74 10.54
N SER A 180 25.51 25.22 9.34
CA SER A 180 26.51 24.60 8.47
C SER A 180 27.55 25.60 7.96
N VAL A 181 27.14 26.82 7.57
CA VAL A 181 28.06 27.88 7.08
C VAL A 181 28.91 28.49 8.20
N THR A 182 28.34 28.64 9.40
CA THR A 182 29.07 29.25 10.53
C THR A 182 30.16 28.33 11.11
N ASN A 183 29.95 27.01 11.04
CA ASN A 183 30.87 26.02 11.63
C ASN A 183 31.97 25.52 10.69
N VAL A 184 32.00 25.96 9.42
CA VAL A 184 33.04 25.55 8.47
C VAL A 184 34.21 26.49 8.51
N GLU A 185 35.44 25.98 8.49
CA GLU A 185 36.67 26.75 8.40
C GLU A 185 36.95 27.17 6.94
N LEU A 186 37.59 28.33 6.75
CA LEU A 186 37.92 28.85 5.43
C LEU A 186 38.75 27.87 4.60
N ILE A 187 39.71 27.20 5.25
CA ILE A 187 40.60 26.26 4.60
C ILE A 187 39.86 25.03 4.06
N ASP A 188 38.79 24.60 4.77
CA ASP A 188 37.94 23.47 4.34
C ASP A 188 37.06 23.83 3.14
N LEU A 189 36.66 25.13 3.01
CA LEU A 189 35.90 25.63 1.87
C LEU A 189 36.76 25.67 0.60
N ILE A 190 38.01 26.18 0.72
CA ILE A 190 38.92 26.31 -0.44
C ILE A 190 39.45 24.96 -0.91
N ARG A 191 39.74 24.06 0.01
CA ARG A 191 40.26 22.71 -0.28
C ARG A 191 39.16 21.65 -0.49
N ALA A 192 37.90 22.05 -0.59
CA ALA A 192 36.76 21.12 -0.72
C ALA A 192 36.95 20.12 -1.89
N ASP A 193 37.50 20.60 -3.03
CA ASP A 193 37.78 19.78 -4.21
C ASP A 193 38.94 18.77 -4.03
N ARG A 194 39.84 19.01 -3.08
CA ARG A 194 41.03 18.16 -2.85
C ARG A 194 40.89 17.22 -1.64
N LYS A 195 39.84 17.40 -0.83
CA LYS A 195 39.64 16.57 0.36
C LYS A 195 39.12 15.21 -0.07
N ASN A 196 40.05 14.26 -0.34
CA ASN A 196 39.69 12.87 -0.53
C ASN A 196 39.09 12.37 0.78
N GLU A 197 37.87 11.87 0.74
CA GLU A 197 37.30 11.06 1.82
C GLU A 197 38.15 9.78 1.92
N MET A 198 39.24 9.86 2.71
CA MET A 198 40.05 8.67 2.97
C MET A 198 39.18 7.63 3.67
N MET A 199 39.05 6.48 3.05
CA MET A 199 38.44 5.32 3.68
C MET A 199 39.29 4.91 4.91
N LYS A 200 38.88 5.29 6.11
CA LYS A 200 39.38 4.66 7.32
C LYS A 200 38.94 3.19 7.29
N SER A 201 39.85 2.33 6.99
CA SER A 201 39.62 0.87 7.04
C SER A 201 39.24 0.49 8.48
N GLY A 202 37.97 0.09 8.67
CA GLY A 202 37.54 -0.44 9.96
C GLY A 202 38.29 -1.76 10.28
N LYS A 203 38.43 -2.07 11.58
CA LYS A 203 39.02 -3.34 12.03
C LYS A 203 38.26 -4.50 11.35
N PRO A 204 38.97 -5.40 10.66
CA PRO A 204 38.32 -6.41 9.81
C PRO A 204 37.40 -7.37 10.58
N VAL A 205 37.81 -7.72 11.81
CA VAL A 205 37.03 -8.61 12.68
C VAL A 205 35.72 -7.93 13.11
N LEU A 206 35.79 -6.67 13.55
CA LEU A 206 34.59 -5.92 13.97
C LEU A 206 33.57 -5.81 12.82
N THR A 207 34.04 -5.57 11.60
CA THR A 207 33.14 -5.46 10.43
C THR A 207 32.47 -6.81 10.09
N ALA A 208 33.22 -7.92 10.25
CA ALA A 208 32.63 -9.25 10.07
C ALA A 208 31.59 -9.57 11.15
N CYS A 209 31.87 -9.26 12.42
CA CYS A 209 30.91 -9.44 13.52
C CYS A 209 29.62 -8.59 13.28
N LEU A 210 29.75 -7.33 12.88
CA LEU A 210 28.62 -6.47 12.58
C LEU A 210 27.80 -6.97 11.36
N PHE A 211 28.47 -7.57 10.37
CA PHE A 211 27.79 -8.17 9.22
C PHE A 211 26.97 -9.41 9.63
N ILE A 212 27.56 -10.29 10.45
CA ILE A 212 26.83 -11.44 11.01
C ILE A 212 25.66 -10.98 11.87
N LEU A 213 25.86 -9.96 12.72
CA LEU A 213 24.79 -9.39 13.55
C LEU A 213 23.66 -8.80 12.70
N SER A 214 23.98 -8.20 11.54
CA SER A 214 22.95 -7.70 10.61
C SER A 214 22.08 -8.83 10.06
N ILE A 215 22.68 -9.95 9.66
CA ILE A 215 21.94 -11.12 9.14
C ILE A 215 21.07 -11.73 10.24
N ILE A 216 21.60 -11.86 11.46
CA ILE A 216 20.85 -12.36 12.62
C ILE A 216 19.67 -11.44 12.92
N GLY A 217 19.87 -10.11 12.92
CA GLY A 217 18.81 -9.13 13.16
C GLY A 217 17.68 -9.19 12.12
N ILE A 218 18.03 -9.31 10.84
CA ILE A 218 17.06 -9.46 9.74
C ILE A 218 16.32 -10.80 9.86
N GLY A 219 17.03 -11.90 10.15
CA GLY A 219 16.43 -13.22 10.37
C GLY A 219 15.49 -13.26 11.58
N ALA A 220 15.88 -12.65 12.69
CA ALA A 220 15.03 -12.53 13.88
C ALA A 220 13.75 -11.72 13.59
N SER A 221 13.87 -10.62 12.83
CA SER A 221 12.72 -9.85 12.37
C SER A 221 11.75 -10.69 11.53
N ALA A 222 12.25 -11.47 10.57
CA ALA A 222 11.44 -12.34 9.74
C ALA A 222 10.70 -13.41 10.56
N ILE A 223 11.36 -13.99 11.56
CA ILE A 223 10.76 -14.97 12.48
C ILE A 223 9.66 -14.32 13.33
N LEU A 224 9.90 -13.10 13.85
CA LEU A 224 8.93 -12.38 14.67
C LEU A 224 7.68 -12.00 13.85
N PHE A 225 7.85 -11.51 12.62
CA PHE A 225 6.73 -11.21 11.72
C PHE A 225 5.96 -12.48 11.34
N ASN A 226 6.64 -13.62 11.18
CA ASN A 226 5.97 -14.87 10.86
C ASN A 226 5.13 -15.41 12.03
N LYS A 227 5.64 -15.30 13.28
CA LYS A 227 4.95 -15.80 14.47
C LYS A 227 3.80 -14.87 14.94
N ASN A 228 4.01 -13.55 14.92
CA ASN A 228 3.13 -12.58 15.59
C ASN A 228 2.36 -11.68 14.59
N GLY A 229 2.58 -11.87 13.27
CA GLY A 229 1.99 -11.01 12.24
C GLY A 229 2.61 -9.61 12.19
N ILE A 230 2.01 -8.74 11.38
CA ILE A 230 2.46 -7.35 11.15
C ILE A 230 1.60 -6.30 11.84
N LEU A 231 0.62 -6.68 12.65
CA LEU A 231 -0.20 -5.73 13.41
C LEU A 231 0.35 -5.52 14.83
N PRO A 232 0.38 -4.27 15.31
CA PRO A 232 0.70 -4.00 16.71
C PRO A 232 -0.44 -4.49 17.61
N THR A 233 -0.15 -5.44 18.48
CA THR A 233 -1.11 -5.96 19.46
C THR A 233 -0.90 -5.28 20.81
N LYS A 234 -1.98 -4.88 21.48
CA LYS A 234 -1.88 -4.25 22.81
C LYS A 234 -1.19 -5.19 23.80
N GLY A 235 -0.17 -4.67 24.49
CA GLY A 235 0.61 -5.43 25.47
C GLY A 235 1.73 -6.32 24.90
N ASN A 236 1.87 -6.43 23.59
CA ASN A 236 2.93 -7.21 22.95
C ASN A 236 3.85 -6.30 22.13
N PHE A 237 5.11 -6.15 22.54
CA PHE A 237 6.12 -5.34 21.87
C PHE A 237 6.80 -6.04 20.68
N SER A 238 6.35 -7.24 20.29
CA SER A 238 7.00 -8.03 19.24
C SER A 238 7.05 -7.32 17.88
N PHE A 239 5.99 -6.57 17.52
CA PHE A 239 5.96 -5.76 16.30
C PHE A 239 7.05 -4.68 16.33
N GLN A 240 7.16 -3.91 17.42
CA GLN A 240 8.16 -2.85 17.57
C GLN A 240 9.58 -3.43 17.53
N ILE A 241 9.81 -4.58 18.19
CA ILE A 241 11.08 -5.28 18.16
C ILE A 241 11.41 -5.76 16.76
N ALA A 242 10.44 -6.34 16.03
CA ALA A 242 10.63 -6.80 14.66
C ALA A 242 11.00 -5.65 13.71
N VAL A 243 10.27 -4.54 13.75
CA VAL A 243 10.56 -3.36 12.92
C VAL A 243 11.91 -2.74 13.26
N THR A 244 12.24 -2.62 14.56
CA THR A 244 13.52 -2.06 15.00
C THR A 244 14.67 -2.98 14.58
N SER A 245 14.52 -4.29 14.75
CA SER A 245 15.51 -5.29 14.36
C SER A 245 15.74 -5.31 12.84
N LEU A 246 14.67 -5.19 12.04
CA LEU A 246 14.77 -5.08 10.58
C LEU A 246 15.51 -3.81 10.18
N THR A 247 15.14 -2.66 10.77
CA THR A 247 15.74 -1.36 10.43
C THR A 247 17.22 -1.31 10.81
N VAL A 248 17.57 -1.71 12.05
CA VAL A 248 18.94 -1.75 12.52
C VAL A 248 19.77 -2.79 11.76
N GLY A 249 19.19 -3.98 11.50
CA GLY A 249 19.84 -5.02 10.70
C GLY A 249 20.17 -4.54 9.29
N THR A 250 19.23 -3.87 8.61
CA THR A 250 19.45 -3.30 7.27
C THR A 250 20.50 -2.19 7.27
N PHE A 251 20.48 -1.34 8.28
CA PHE A 251 21.48 -0.29 8.45
C PHE A 251 22.89 -0.89 8.62
N LEU A 252 23.06 -1.89 9.48
CA LEU A 252 24.31 -2.60 9.67
C LEU A 252 24.75 -3.35 8.41
N LEU A 253 23.80 -3.92 7.65
CA LEU A 253 24.08 -4.59 6.38
C LEU A 253 24.77 -3.63 5.42
N PHE A 254 24.17 -2.48 5.12
CA PHE A 254 24.74 -1.51 4.18
C PHE A 254 26.01 -0.84 4.71
N PHE A 255 26.12 -0.63 6.00
CA PHE A 255 27.34 -0.10 6.64
C PHE A 255 28.53 -1.04 6.43
N THR A 256 28.33 -2.36 6.56
CA THR A 256 29.39 -3.37 6.47
C THR A 256 29.63 -3.88 5.05
N LEU A 257 28.62 -3.80 4.17
CA LEU A 257 28.61 -4.36 2.82
C LEU A 257 29.80 -3.84 1.95
N SER A 258 30.19 -2.57 2.11
CA SER A 258 31.34 -1.99 1.40
C SER A 258 32.64 -2.76 1.66
N THR A 259 32.89 -3.15 2.89
CA THR A 259 34.11 -3.88 3.27
C THR A 259 34.06 -5.33 2.79
N VAL A 260 32.88 -5.95 2.84
CA VAL A 260 32.64 -7.31 2.34
C VAL A 260 32.85 -7.36 0.83
N LEU A 261 32.29 -6.40 0.08
CA LEU A 261 32.46 -6.32 -1.38
C LEU A 261 33.92 -6.21 -1.81
N ILE A 262 34.72 -5.35 -1.13
CA ILE A 262 36.16 -5.22 -1.43
C ILE A 262 36.89 -6.55 -1.20
N ARG A 263 36.57 -7.26 -0.12
CA ARG A 263 37.22 -8.53 0.21
C ARG A 263 36.86 -9.63 -0.77
N LEU A 264 35.57 -9.79 -1.07
CA LEU A 264 35.12 -10.78 -2.03
C LEU A 264 35.71 -10.52 -3.43
N SER A 265 35.77 -9.24 -3.85
CA SER A 265 36.36 -8.88 -5.13
C SER A 265 37.87 -9.16 -5.18
N LYS A 266 38.63 -8.90 -4.07
CA LYS A 266 40.06 -9.18 -3.99
C LYS A 266 40.36 -10.67 -3.92
N ALA A 267 39.44 -11.51 -3.43
CA ALA A 267 39.59 -12.96 -3.42
C ALA A 267 39.68 -13.53 -4.84
N ASN A 268 38.95 -12.93 -5.80
CA ASN A 268 39.06 -13.28 -7.22
C ASN A 268 40.03 -12.32 -7.94
N LYS A 269 41.31 -12.61 -7.91
CA LYS A 269 42.40 -11.79 -8.50
C LYS A 269 42.17 -11.54 -9.98
N VAL A 270 41.70 -12.53 -10.74
CA VAL A 270 41.47 -12.43 -12.20
C VAL A 270 40.41 -11.36 -12.51
N PHE A 271 39.28 -11.37 -11.76
CA PHE A 271 38.23 -10.37 -11.90
C PHE A 271 38.73 -8.99 -11.44
N TYR A 272 39.38 -8.92 -10.28
CA TYR A 272 39.79 -7.66 -9.65
C TYR A 272 40.78 -6.87 -10.44
N LEU A 273 41.79 -7.55 -11.09
CA LEU A 273 42.88 -6.93 -11.85
C LEU A 273 42.53 -6.68 -13.33
N ARG A 274 41.38 -7.10 -13.82
CA ARG A 274 40.96 -6.95 -15.22
C ARG A 274 40.46 -5.54 -15.53
N GLY A 275 41.14 -4.79 -16.39
CA GLY A 275 40.73 -3.47 -16.88
C GLY A 275 40.51 -2.46 -15.77
N LEU A 276 39.31 -1.80 -15.75
CA LEU A 276 38.95 -0.80 -14.78
C LEU A 276 38.26 -1.38 -13.52
N ASN A 277 38.22 -2.72 -13.35
CA ASN A 277 37.48 -3.34 -12.24
C ASN A 277 38.01 -2.93 -10.85
N THR A 278 39.33 -2.76 -10.69
CA THR A 278 39.90 -2.27 -9.43
C THR A 278 39.37 -0.90 -9.06
N PHE A 279 39.32 0.02 -10.03
CA PHE A 279 38.75 1.37 -9.84
C PHE A 279 37.25 1.30 -9.56
N LEU A 280 36.50 0.49 -10.32
CA LEU A 280 35.06 0.30 -10.16
C LEU A 280 34.69 -0.22 -8.76
N VAL A 281 35.33 -1.30 -8.31
CA VAL A 281 35.07 -1.91 -6.99
C VAL A 281 35.35 -0.92 -5.87
N GLN A 282 36.47 -0.19 -5.96
CA GLN A 282 36.81 0.81 -4.95
C GLN A 282 35.81 1.98 -4.95
N GLN A 283 35.38 2.46 -6.12
CA GLN A 283 34.39 3.51 -6.23
C GLN A 283 33.02 3.08 -5.67
N ILE A 284 32.53 1.88 -6.05
CA ILE A 284 31.25 1.32 -5.57
C ILE A 284 31.31 1.15 -4.02
N ALA A 285 32.38 0.57 -3.52
CA ALA A 285 32.52 0.35 -2.07
C ALA A 285 32.60 1.66 -1.28
N SER A 286 33.33 2.66 -1.81
CA SER A 286 33.36 4.00 -1.23
C SER A 286 31.96 4.63 -1.20
N LYS A 287 31.23 4.53 -2.29
CA LYS A 287 29.85 5.04 -2.41
C LYS A 287 28.88 4.41 -1.42
N ILE A 288 28.91 3.09 -1.32
CA ILE A 288 28.03 2.37 -0.36
C ILE A 288 28.37 2.81 1.07
N ARG A 289 29.65 2.92 1.41
CA ARG A 289 30.08 3.31 2.75
C ARG A 289 29.71 4.75 3.11
N THR A 290 29.79 5.66 2.16
CA THR A 290 29.46 7.09 2.40
C THR A 290 27.94 7.30 2.46
N ASN A 291 27.16 6.41 1.80
CA ASN A 291 25.73 6.58 1.59
C ASN A 291 24.86 5.51 2.22
N TYR A 292 25.43 4.69 3.11
CA TYR A 292 24.70 3.58 3.73
C TYR A 292 23.34 4.01 4.34
N LEU A 293 23.27 5.19 4.96
CA LEU A 293 22.04 5.72 5.53
C LEU A 293 20.96 5.96 4.45
N ILE A 294 21.35 6.58 3.33
CA ILE A 294 20.41 6.88 2.22
C ILE A 294 19.92 5.58 1.60
N VAL A 295 20.84 4.64 1.36
CA VAL A 295 20.51 3.34 0.77
C VAL A 295 19.59 2.54 1.72
N THR A 296 19.77 2.64 3.03
CA THR A 296 18.89 2.03 4.03
C THR A 296 17.47 2.64 3.97
N ILE A 297 17.37 3.97 3.97
CA ILE A 297 16.08 4.67 3.90
C ILE A 297 15.36 4.34 2.59
N VAL A 298 16.07 4.41 1.47
CA VAL A 298 15.51 4.07 0.16
C VAL A 298 15.07 2.60 0.10
N GLY A 299 15.87 1.68 0.64
CA GLY A 299 15.51 0.27 0.72
C GLY A 299 14.23 0.03 1.52
N GLY A 300 14.09 0.69 2.67
CA GLY A 300 12.87 0.64 3.49
C GLY A 300 11.65 1.23 2.76
N LEU A 301 11.80 2.40 2.14
CA LEU A 301 10.74 3.03 1.35
C LEU A 301 10.32 2.17 0.14
N LEU A 302 11.28 1.57 -0.56
CA LEU A 302 10.99 0.65 -1.67
C LEU A 302 10.25 -0.60 -1.19
N THR A 303 10.60 -1.13 -0.01
CA THR A 303 9.87 -2.25 0.59
C THR A 303 8.41 -1.89 0.83
N ILE A 304 8.15 -0.74 1.48
CA ILE A 304 6.79 -0.24 1.71
C ILE A 304 6.08 -0.02 0.37
N THR A 305 6.76 0.54 -0.62
CA THR A 305 6.22 0.76 -1.96
C THR A 305 5.76 -0.54 -2.63
N ILE A 306 6.62 -1.56 -2.64
CA ILE A 306 6.28 -2.86 -3.24
C ILE A 306 5.08 -3.48 -2.53
N CYS A 307 5.07 -3.47 -1.18
CA CYS A 307 3.96 -4.00 -0.40
C CYS A 307 2.65 -3.25 -0.70
N THR A 308 2.64 -1.92 -0.65
CA THR A 308 1.43 -1.12 -0.86
C THR A 308 0.87 -1.25 -2.27
N VAL A 309 1.74 -1.21 -3.29
CA VAL A 309 1.32 -1.38 -4.69
C VAL A 309 0.81 -2.80 -4.94
N SER A 310 1.49 -3.82 -4.41
CA SER A 310 1.06 -5.22 -4.57
C SER A 310 -0.30 -5.46 -3.93
N ILE A 311 -0.53 -4.94 -2.72
CA ILE A 311 -1.82 -5.02 -2.03
C ILE A 311 -2.89 -4.29 -2.85
N GLY A 312 -2.65 -3.03 -3.23
CA GLY A 312 -3.61 -2.24 -3.98
C GLY A 312 -3.98 -2.85 -5.34
N ALA A 313 -2.98 -3.33 -6.09
CA ALA A 313 -3.20 -3.97 -7.38
C ALA A 313 -3.94 -5.31 -7.24
N SER A 314 -3.56 -6.14 -6.29
CA SER A 314 -4.20 -7.44 -6.05
C SER A 314 -5.65 -7.26 -5.61
N THR A 315 -5.92 -6.33 -4.69
CA THR A 315 -7.27 -6.00 -4.25
C THR A 315 -8.12 -5.51 -5.42
N ALA A 316 -7.63 -4.59 -6.26
CA ALA A 316 -8.37 -4.07 -7.40
C ALA A 316 -8.77 -5.15 -8.42
N LEU A 317 -7.88 -6.11 -8.69
CA LEU A 317 -8.14 -7.19 -9.65
C LEU A 317 -9.10 -8.26 -9.13
N THR A 318 -9.04 -8.57 -7.83
CA THR A 318 -9.87 -9.63 -7.22
C THR A 318 -11.32 -9.20 -6.99
N MET A 319 -11.57 -7.91 -6.89
CA MET A 319 -12.85 -7.33 -6.50
C MET A 319 -14.04 -7.68 -7.41
N ASN A 320 -13.82 -7.67 -8.73
CA ASN A 320 -14.88 -7.95 -9.70
C ASN A 320 -15.47 -9.36 -9.55
N GLN A 321 -14.62 -10.31 -9.18
CA GLN A 321 -15.05 -11.70 -9.01
C GLN A 321 -15.82 -11.87 -7.69
N LEU A 322 -15.29 -11.32 -6.62
CA LEU A 322 -15.87 -11.44 -5.28
C LEU A 322 -17.25 -10.77 -5.16
N ALA A 323 -17.43 -9.60 -5.78
CA ALA A 323 -18.73 -8.93 -5.77
C ALA A 323 -19.82 -9.76 -6.48
N LYS A 324 -19.44 -10.48 -7.57
CA LYS A 324 -20.37 -11.38 -8.25
C LYS A 324 -20.73 -12.61 -7.42
N GLU A 325 -19.75 -13.16 -6.70
CA GLU A 325 -19.94 -14.32 -5.82
C GLU A 325 -20.77 -13.96 -4.58
N ALA A 326 -20.55 -12.77 -4.01
CA ALA A 326 -21.29 -12.30 -2.84
C ALA A 326 -22.72 -11.84 -3.13
N ALA A 327 -23.04 -11.46 -4.38
CA ALA A 327 -24.35 -10.98 -4.78
C ALA A 327 -24.89 -11.69 -6.01
N PRO A 328 -25.26 -13.00 -5.89
CA PRO A 328 -25.74 -13.81 -7.01
C PRO A 328 -27.17 -13.49 -7.43
N TYR A 329 -27.94 -12.77 -6.60
CA TYR A 329 -29.32 -12.33 -6.86
C TYR A 329 -29.38 -10.83 -7.00
N ASP A 330 -30.48 -10.28 -7.57
CA ASP A 330 -30.65 -8.83 -7.68
C ASP A 330 -31.21 -8.24 -6.39
N LEU A 331 -32.09 -8.96 -5.68
CA LEU A 331 -32.62 -8.61 -4.38
C LEU A 331 -32.79 -9.87 -3.53
N ASN A 332 -32.54 -9.76 -2.25
CA ASN A 332 -32.80 -10.79 -1.25
C ASN A 332 -33.49 -10.13 -0.07
N VAL A 333 -34.59 -10.71 0.38
CA VAL A 333 -35.33 -10.24 1.57
C VAL A 333 -35.41 -11.36 2.55
N VAL A 334 -34.96 -11.14 3.77
CA VAL A 334 -35.02 -12.14 4.85
C VAL A 334 -36.02 -11.71 5.93
N SER A 335 -36.68 -12.69 6.53
CA SER A 335 -37.55 -12.52 7.70
C SER A 335 -37.11 -13.47 8.81
N ASN A 336 -37.17 -13.01 10.05
CA ASN A 336 -36.93 -13.87 11.21
C ASN A 336 -38.28 -14.44 11.67
N ILE A 337 -38.42 -15.77 11.63
CA ILE A 337 -39.69 -16.44 11.93
C ILE A 337 -40.13 -16.20 13.37
N SER A 338 -39.22 -16.08 14.32
CA SER A 338 -39.55 -15.79 15.70
C SER A 338 -40.21 -14.41 15.91
N VAL A 339 -39.98 -13.46 15.00
CA VAL A 339 -40.54 -12.10 15.04
C VAL A 339 -41.71 -11.93 14.07
N ASP A 340 -41.56 -12.43 12.87
CA ASP A 340 -42.46 -12.16 11.71
C ASP A 340 -43.46 -13.28 11.43
N GLY A 341 -43.26 -14.46 12.04
CA GLY A 341 -43.99 -15.68 11.73
C GLY A 341 -43.53 -16.38 10.45
N ASP A 342 -43.96 -17.61 10.23
CA ASP A 342 -43.66 -18.41 9.04
C ASP A 342 -44.62 -18.04 7.90
N GLY A 343 -44.34 -16.92 7.20
CA GLY A 343 -45.18 -16.36 6.16
C GLY A 343 -44.50 -16.27 4.79
N ASP A 344 -45.33 -16.07 3.76
CA ASP A 344 -44.86 -15.74 2.41
C ASP A 344 -44.38 -14.28 2.36
N ILE A 345 -43.06 -14.09 2.18
CA ILE A 345 -42.43 -12.76 2.10
C ILE A 345 -42.98 -11.96 0.91
N ALA A 346 -43.21 -12.60 -0.24
CA ALA A 346 -43.72 -11.92 -1.43
C ALA A 346 -45.13 -11.36 -1.19
N ALA A 347 -46.01 -12.14 -0.55
CA ALA A 347 -47.35 -11.69 -0.17
C ALA A 347 -47.31 -10.56 0.85
N TYR A 348 -46.41 -10.63 1.83
CA TYR A 348 -46.20 -9.54 2.80
C TYR A 348 -45.75 -8.23 2.13
N LEU A 349 -44.75 -8.31 1.22
CA LEU A 349 -44.25 -7.15 0.48
C LEU A 349 -45.34 -6.53 -0.44
N ALA A 350 -46.17 -7.36 -1.08
CA ALA A 350 -47.31 -6.90 -1.86
C ALA A 350 -48.30 -6.13 -1.00
N LYS A 351 -48.63 -6.62 0.21
CA LYS A 351 -49.53 -5.98 1.18
C LYS A 351 -49.00 -4.62 1.68
N LYS A 352 -47.66 -4.51 1.80
CA LYS A 352 -46.97 -3.26 2.16
C LYS A 352 -46.73 -2.30 0.97
N GLY A 353 -47.25 -2.60 -0.21
CA GLY A 353 -47.15 -1.76 -1.39
C GLY A 353 -45.85 -1.91 -2.20
N ALA A 354 -45.00 -2.86 -1.81
CA ALA A 354 -43.77 -3.17 -2.52
C ALA A 354 -43.88 -4.50 -3.32
N GLY A 355 -45.02 -4.71 -4.00
CA GLY A 355 -45.21 -5.90 -4.82
C GLY A 355 -44.12 -6.06 -5.88
N LEU A 356 -43.38 -7.15 -5.79
CA LEU A 356 -42.20 -7.44 -6.63
C LEU A 356 -42.56 -8.10 -7.96
N ASP A 357 -43.79 -8.58 -8.14
CA ASP A 357 -44.26 -9.31 -9.34
C ASP A 357 -44.05 -8.52 -10.65
N LYS A 358 -44.14 -7.21 -10.59
CA LYS A 358 -43.93 -6.32 -11.75
C LYS A 358 -42.47 -6.29 -12.19
N TYR A 359 -41.55 -6.45 -11.25
CA TYR A 359 -40.10 -6.26 -11.42
C TYR A 359 -39.36 -7.58 -11.56
N ALA A 360 -39.85 -8.64 -10.92
CA ALA A 360 -39.20 -9.95 -10.88
C ALA A 360 -39.39 -10.73 -12.18
N GLU A 361 -38.34 -11.35 -12.67
CA GLU A 361 -38.36 -12.42 -13.66
C GLU A 361 -38.60 -13.77 -12.96
N LYS A 362 -37.91 -13.95 -11.82
CA LYS A 362 -38.02 -15.17 -10.97
C LYS A 362 -37.97 -14.78 -9.49
N MET A 363 -38.75 -15.47 -8.69
CA MET A 363 -38.73 -15.38 -7.23
C MET A 363 -38.80 -16.79 -6.66
N GLU A 364 -37.97 -17.08 -5.68
CA GLU A 364 -37.95 -18.35 -4.94
C GLU A 364 -37.80 -18.02 -3.44
N GLN A 365 -38.60 -18.67 -2.60
CA GLN A 365 -38.44 -18.58 -1.16
C GLN A 365 -37.76 -19.84 -0.66
N ILE A 366 -36.72 -19.67 0.19
CA ILE A 366 -35.98 -20.71 0.89
C ILE A 366 -36.06 -20.48 2.38
N SER A 367 -35.84 -21.55 3.18
CA SER A 367 -35.88 -21.46 4.64
C SER A 367 -34.61 -22.03 5.24
N SER A 368 -34.09 -21.39 6.31
CA SER A 368 -33.10 -22.01 7.20
C SER A 368 -33.76 -22.64 8.40
N TYR A 369 -33.10 -23.62 8.94
CA TYR A 369 -33.58 -24.44 10.05
C TYR A 369 -32.52 -24.49 11.14
N GLU A 370 -32.93 -24.34 12.41
CA GLU A 370 -32.08 -24.44 13.58
C GLU A 370 -31.79 -25.91 13.90
N THR A 371 -30.51 -26.31 13.96
CA THR A 371 -30.10 -27.62 14.41
C THR A 371 -29.84 -27.70 15.89
N ASP A 372 -29.63 -28.87 16.45
CA ASP A 372 -29.18 -29.12 17.81
C ASP A 372 -27.64 -29.24 17.93
N LEU A 373 -26.89 -28.99 16.83
CA LEU A 373 -25.43 -29.05 16.77
C LEU A 373 -24.84 -27.67 16.92
N THR A 374 -23.98 -27.45 17.91
CA THR A 374 -23.26 -26.17 18.09
C THR A 374 -21.96 -26.14 17.30
N TYR A 375 -21.44 -24.92 17.02
CA TYR A 375 -20.11 -24.77 16.45
C TYR A 375 -19.01 -25.34 17.37
N GLY A 376 -19.17 -25.23 18.69
CA GLY A 376 -18.24 -25.79 19.67
C GLY A 376 -18.14 -27.32 19.59
N GLU A 377 -19.28 -28.00 19.46
CA GLU A 377 -19.33 -29.44 19.28
C GLU A 377 -18.74 -29.87 17.93
N TYR A 378 -19.08 -29.16 16.84
CA TYR A 378 -18.55 -29.46 15.52
C TYR A 378 -17.04 -29.25 15.42
N PHE A 379 -16.51 -28.24 16.08
CA PHE A 379 -15.06 -27.98 16.13
C PHE A 379 -14.31 -28.89 17.10
N ASN A 380 -14.94 -29.59 17.96
CA ASN A 380 -14.47 -30.50 18.99
C ASN A 380 -12.93 -30.63 19.12
N GLY A 381 -12.35 -29.97 20.13
CA GLY A 381 -10.94 -30.04 20.45
C GLY A 381 -10.01 -29.14 19.60
N GLN A 382 -10.53 -28.42 18.61
CA GLN A 382 -9.74 -27.43 17.88
C GLN A 382 -9.63 -26.13 18.67
N ARG A 383 -8.41 -25.59 18.75
CA ARG A 383 -8.17 -24.27 19.34
C ARG A 383 -8.47 -23.20 18.30
N VAL A 384 -9.68 -22.64 18.34
CA VAL A 384 -10.15 -21.65 17.37
C VAL A 384 -9.76 -20.26 17.82
N GLU A 385 -8.85 -19.59 17.11
CA GLU A 385 -8.43 -18.21 17.43
C GLU A 385 -9.58 -17.19 17.27
N LEU A 386 -10.62 -17.53 16.54
CA LEU A 386 -11.84 -16.71 16.37
C LEU A 386 -12.61 -16.48 17.67
N TRP A 387 -12.53 -17.39 18.59
CA TRP A 387 -13.20 -17.25 19.89
C TRP A 387 -12.64 -16.07 20.69
N GLN A 388 -11.48 -15.53 20.30
CA GLN A 388 -10.97 -14.26 20.82
C GLN A 388 -11.69 -13.03 20.22
N ILE A 389 -12.42 -13.19 19.10
CA ILE A 389 -13.11 -12.14 18.38
C ILE A 389 -14.64 -12.25 18.58
N ASP A 390 -15.15 -13.46 18.67
CA ASP A 390 -16.58 -13.79 18.89
C ASP A 390 -16.67 -14.89 19.96
N GLU A 391 -16.73 -14.46 21.20
CA GLU A 391 -16.77 -15.35 22.37
C GLU A 391 -18.04 -16.21 22.41
N GLU A 392 -19.10 -15.79 21.72
CA GLU A 392 -20.40 -16.47 21.69
C GLU A 392 -20.48 -17.54 20.57
N LEU A 393 -19.56 -17.55 19.60
CA LEU A 393 -19.63 -18.49 18.49
C LEU A 393 -19.69 -19.96 18.87
N PRO A 394 -18.96 -20.44 19.89
CA PRO A 394 -19.04 -21.86 20.28
C PRO A 394 -20.42 -22.31 20.75
N GLU A 395 -21.20 -21.40 21.33
CA GLU A 395 -22.54 -21.70 21.86
C GLU A 395 -23.63 -21.52 20.80
N GLN A 396 -23.31 -20.92 19.64
CA GLN A 396 -24.25 -20.75 18.53
C GLN A 396 -24.53 -22.10 17.84
N MET A 397 -25.79 -22.36 17.52
CA MET A 397 -26.21 -23.52 16.72
C MET A 397 -25.78 -23.33 15.27
N ILE A 398 -25.46 -24.42 14.59
CA ILE A 398 -25.22 -24.45 13.16
C ILE A 398 -26.57 -24.53 12.45
N ASP A 399 -26.84 -23.63 11.54
CA ASP A 399 -28.05 -23.67 10.73
C ASP A 399 -27.98 -24.75 9.65
N ALA A 400 -29.13 -25.23 9.21
CA ALA A 400 -29.26 -26.12 8.10
C ALA A 400 -30.20 -25.57 7.01
N PHE A 401 -29.93 -25.93 5.74
CA PHE A 401 -30.84 -25.77 4.62
C PHE A 401 -31.33 -27.13 4.13
N ALA A 402 -32.60 -27.18 3.71
CA ALA A 402 -33.12 -28.31 2.98
C ALA A 402 -32.48 -28.42 1.58
N LEU A 403 -32.18 -29.63 1.11
CA LEU A 403 -31.58 -29.85 -0.22
C LEU A 403 -32.43 -29.23 -1.35
N SER A 404 -33.75 -29.29 -1.25
CA SER A 404 -34.67 -28.71 -2.23
C SER A 404 -34.53 -27.19 -2.28
N ASP A 405 -34.36 -26.50 -1.13
CA ASP A 405 -34.19 -25.05 -1.04
C ASP A 405 -32.84 -24.61 -1.59
N VAL A 406 -31.77 -25.35 -1.28
CA VAL A 406 -30.46 -25.12 -1.88
C VAL A 406 -30.50 -25.28 -3.40
N ASN A 407 -31.22 -26.28 -3.90
CA ASN A 407 -31.36 -26.50 -5.35
C ASN A 407 -32.19 -25.39 -6.03
N LYS A 408 -33.19 -24.80 -5.36
CA LYS A 408 -33.86 -23.58 -5.84
C LYS A 408 -32.85 -22.42 -5.95
N ALA A 409 -32.04 -22.19 -4.91
CA ALA A 409 -31.03 -21.14 -4.89
C ALA A 409 -29.96 -21.32 -5.99
N LEU A 410 -29.43 -22.54 -6.16
CA LEU A 410 -28.46 -22.89 -7.21
C LEU A 410 -29.05 -22.70 -8.61
N LYS A 411 -30.32 -23.12 -8.82
CA LYS A 411 -31.04 -22.90 -10.09
C LYS A 411 -31.19 -21.41 -10.42
N MET A 412 -31.46 -20.59 -9.41
CA MET A 412 -31.48 -19.13 -9.54
C MET A 412 -30.12 -18.56 -9.96
N GLN A 413 -29.04 -19.18 -9.50
CA GLN A 413 -27.65 -18.81 -9.85
C GLN A 413 -27.20 -19.38 -11.20
N GLY A 414 -27.98 -20.26 -11.83
CA GLY A 414 -27.60 -20.96 -13.07
C GLY A 414 -26.59 -22.10 -12.84
N LYS A 415 -26.47 -22.58 -11.60
CA LYS A 415 -25.59 -23.70 -11.21
C LYS A 415 -26.33 -25.04 -11.29
N LYS A 416 -25.56 -26.13 -11.32
CA LYS A 416 -26.11 -27.48 -11.32
C LYS A 416 -26.73 -27.83 -9.95
N PRO A 417 -27.86 -28.53 -9.91
CA PRO A 417 -28.44 -28.98 -8.66
C PRO A 417 -27.55 -30.06 -7.99
N LEU A 418 -27.62 -30.06 -6.68
CA LEU A 418 -26.97 -31.08 -5.83
C LEU A 418 -27.87 -32.31 -5.65
N THR A 419 -27.24 -33.43 -5.37
CA THR A 419 -27.89 -34.66 -4.98
C THR A 419 -27.29 -35.19 -3.69
N LEU A 420 -28.14 -35.60 -2.73
CA LEU A 420 -27.75 -36.23 -1.48
C LEU A 420 -28.54 -37.50 -1.29
N LYS A 421 -27.95 -38.53 -0.67
CA LYS A 421 -28.67 -39.65 -0.13
C LYS A 421 -29.37 -39.25 1.17
N GLU A 422 -30.34 -40.07 1.63
CA GLU A 422 -31.10 -39.76 2.84
C GLU A 422 -30.24 -39.66 4.14
N ASP A 423 -29.08 -40.29 4.14
CA ASP A 423 -28.12 -40.39 5.22
C ASP A 423 -26.87 -39.47 5.04
N GLN A 424 -26.93 -38.53 4.11
CA GLN A 424 -25.77 -37.68 3.77
C GLN A 424 -26.02 -36.22 4.06
N TYR A 425 -24.93 -35.49 4.35
CA TYR A 425 -24.91 -34.04 4.45
C TYR A 425 -23.77 -33.42 3.65
N LEU A 426 -23.91 -32.14 3.32
CA LEU A 426 -22.85 -31.25 2.85
C LEU A 426 -22.75 -30.07 3.81
N ILE A 427 -21.61 -29.37 3.80
CA ILE A 427 -21.43 -28.14 4.55
C ILE A 427 -21.01 -27.03 3.61
N ASN A 428 -21.63 -25.85 3.78
CA ASN A 428 -21.29 -24.63 3.07
C ASN A 428 -20.64 -23.64 4.04
N CYS A 429 -19.55 -23.00 3.63
CA CYS A 429 -18.89 -21.95 4.39
C CYS A 429 -18.17 -21.02 3.44
N ASN A 430 -18.64 -19.80 3.28
CA ASN A 430 -17.98 -18.78 2.48
C ASN A 430 -17.33 -17.67 3.36
N TYR A 431 -17.49 -17.75 4.69
CA TYR A 431 -16.83 -16.86 5.63
C TYR A 431 -15.41 -17.33 5.91
N LYS A 432 -14.43 -16.56 5.44
CA LYS A 432 -13.02 -16.93 5.54
C LYS A 432 -12.51 -17.10 6.97
N GLY A 433 -13.12 -16.42 7.92
CA GLY A 433 -12.77 -16.51 9.33
C GLY A 433 -12.99 -17.89 9.92
N THR A 434 -14.01 -18.63 9.48
CA THR A 434 -14.34 -19.99 9.96
C THR A 434 -13.97 -21.10 8.96
N TYR A 435 -13.76 -20.76 7.68
CA TYR A 435 -13.55 -21.75 6.62
C TYR A 435 -12.47 -22.79 6.95
N ALA A 436 -11.30 -22.36 7.42
CA ALA A 436 -10.20 -23.28 7.72
C ALA A 436 -10.56 -24.27 8.86
N TYR A 437 -11.35 -23.82 9.82
CA TYR A 437 -11.78 -24.64 10.95
C TYR A 437 -12.89 -25.62 10.52
N ILE A 438 -13.81 -25.15 9.66
CA ILE A 438 -14.84 -26.01 9.05
C ILE A 438 -14.19 -27.09 8.17
N ASP A 439 -13.19 -26.74 7.35
CA ASP A 439 -12.48 -27.70 6.49
C ASP A 439 -11.75 -28.77 7.30
N ILE A 440 -11.13 -28.37 8.42
CA ILE A 440 -10.48 -29.32 9.34
C ILE A 440 -11.53 -30.18 10.04
N ALA A 441 -12.62 -29.59 10.55
CA ALA A 441 -13.69 -30.31 11.24
C ALA A 441 -14.36 -31.33 10.31
N LEU A 442 -14.65 -30.97 9.06
CA LEU A 442 -15.22 -31.88 8.05
C LEU A 442 -14.34 -33.12 7.81
N LYS A 443 -13.01 -32.96 7.89
CA LYS A 443 -12.07 -34.07 7.71
C LYS A 443 -11.95 -34.94 8.97
N LEU A 444 -12.03 -34.31 10.15
CA LEU A 444 -11.94 -35.02 11.44
C LEU A 444 -13.25 -35.75 11.80
N HIS A 445 -14.38 -35.15 11.46
CA HIS A 445 -15.72 -35.63 11.81
C HIS A 445 -16.50 -35.97 10.54
N PRO A 446 -16.36 -37.23 10.00
CA PRO A 446 -17.08 -37.65 8.80
C PRO A 446 -18.59 -37.79 9.03
N GLU A 447 -19.01 -37.82 10.27
CA GLU A 447 -20.39 -38.02 10.72
C GLU A 447 -20.82 -36.87 11.61
N VAL A 448 -22.08 -36.45 11.48
CA VAL A 448 -22.75 -35.51 12.39
C VAL A 448 -24.06 -36.09 12.83
N THR A 449 -24.45 -35.81 14.06
CA THR A 449 -25.78 -36.23 14.59
C THR A 449 -26.66 -34.99 14.66
N ILE A 450 -27.80 -35.02 14.02
CA ILE A 450 -28.79 -33.95 13.98
C ILE A 450 -30.15 -34.54 14.40
N ASN A 451 -30.71 -34.03 15.47
CA ASN A 451 -32.01 -34.49 16.02
C ASN A 451 -32.06 -36.01 16.22
N GLY A 452 -30.92 -36.63 16.62
CA GLY A 452 -30.77 -38.04 16.86
C GLY A 452 -30.52 -38.91 15.60
N GLU A 453 -30.52 -38.33 14.41
CA GLU A 453 -30.17 -39.04 13.15
C GLU A 453 -28.68 -38.80 12.80
N VAL A 454 -27.98 -39.88 12.46
CA VAL A 454 -26.56 -39.81 12.06
C VAL A 454 -26.47 -39.61 10.55
N LEU A 455 -25.79 -38.55 10.15
CA LEU A 455 -25.56 -38.22 8.74
C LEU A 455 -24.07 -38.30 8.41
N HIS A 456 -23.76 -38.87 7.24
CA HIS A 456 -22.40 -39.02 6.72
C HIS A 456 -22.07 -37.90 5.72
N ARG A 457 -20.84 -37.41 5.71
CA ARG A 457 -20.44 -36.39 4.73
C ARG A 457 -20.51 -36.93 3.30
N ALA A 458 -21.08 -36.14 2.38
CA ALA A 458 -21.17 -36.50 0.96
C ALA A 458 -19.92 -36.03 0.16
N SER A 459 -19.13 -35.10 0.70
CA SER A 459 -17.93 -34.57 0.06
C SER A 459 -16.85 -34.29 1.10
N ASP A 460 -15.58 -34.39 0.69
CA ASP A 460 -14.41 -33.97 1.49
C ASP A 460 -14.11 -32.48 1.35
N GLU A 461 -14.82 -31.77 0.47
CA GLU A 461 -14.64 -30.35 0.19
C GLU A 461 -15.80 -29.53 0.75
N VAL A 462 -15.47 -28.40 1.39
CA VAL A 462 -16.44 -27.43 1.89
C VAL A 462 -16.94 -26.58 0.72
N MET A 463 -18.25 -26.46 0.57
CA MET A 463 -18.87 -25.57 -0.42
C MET A 463 -18.64 -24.10 -0.03
N GLN A 464 -18.61 -23.21 -1.03
CA GLN A 464 -18.39 -21.78 -0.81
C GLN A 464 -19.43 -20.93 -1.57
N ASP A 465 -20.65 -21.39 -1.64
CA ASP A 465 -21.74 -20.69 -2.34
C ASP A 465 -22.44 -19.67 -1.43
N THR A 466 -23.02 -18.64 -2.03
CA THR A 466 -23.86 -17.67 -1.33
C THR A 466 -25.32 -18.01 -1.56
N PHE A 467 -25.98 -18.54 -0.53
CA PHE A 467 -27.42 -18.84 -0.58
C PHE A 467 -28.27 -17.65 -0.15
N ILE A 468 -27.81 -16.89 0.84
CA ILE A 468 -28.45 -15.67 1.33
C ILE A 468 -27.44 -14.53 1.25
N MET A 469 -27.82 -13.45 0.55
CA MET A 469 -27.01 -12.24 0.50
C MET A 469 -27.12 -11.47 1.81
N THR A 470 -25.98 -11.01 2.32
CA THR A 470 -25.94 -10.13 3.48
C THR A 470 -25.28 -8.80 3.09
N SER A 471 -25.59 -7.73 3.81
CA SER A 471 -24.97 -6.41 3.59
C SER A 471 -23.45 -6.40 3.81
N ILE A 472 -22.91 -7.45 4.45
CA ILE A 472 -21.48 -7.59 4.79
C ILE A 472 -20.76 -8.48 3.75
N GLY A 473 -21.48 -9.08 2.80
CA GLY A 473 -20.94 -10.00 1.79
C GLY A 473 -20.91 -11.46 2.24
N ASN A 474 -19.84 -12.18 1.90
CA ASN A 474 -19.66 -13.58 2.27
C ASN A 474 -19.61 -13.74 3.79
N ASN A 475 -20.70 -14.20 4.39
CA ASN A 475 -20.88 -14.24 5.85
C ASN A 475 -21.42 -15.61 6.35
N ASP A 476 -21.46 -16.63 5.50
CA ASP A 476 -21.82 -17.99 5.92
C ASP A 476 -20.64 -18.61 6.69
N ARG A 477 -20.82 -18.75 8.00
CA ARG A 477 -19.80 -19.25 8.94
C ARG A 477 -19.67 -20.77 8.96
N GLY A 478 -20.61 -21.44 8.32
CA GLY A 478 -20.73 -22.88 8.24
C GLY A 478 -22.20 -23.27 8.38
N THR A 479 -22.85 -23.64 7.27
CA THR A 479 -24.25 -24.05 7.24
C THR A 479 -24.36 -25.46 6.66
N LEU A 480 -25.13 -26.33 7.29
CA LEU A 480 -25.34 -27.70 6.82
C LEU A 480 -26.36 -27.73 5.68
N ILE A 481 -26.19 -28.62 4.74
CA ILE A 481 -27.16 -28.95 3.71
C ILE A 481 -27.59 -30.37 3.96
N VAL A 482 -28.85 -30.57 4.26
CA VAL A 482 -29.40 -31.86 4.67
C VAL A 482 -30.56 -32.30 3.77
N PRO A 483 -30.89 -33.60 3.70
CA PRO A 483 -32.08 -34.06 3.00
C PRO A 483 -33.37 -33.42 3.55
N ASP A 484 -34.36 -33.20 2.68
CA ASP A 484 -35.63 -32.54 3.05
C ASP A 484 -36.34 -33.22 4.21
N LYS A 485 -36.22 -34.53 4.33
CA LYS A 485 -36.81 -35.33 5.44
C LYS A 485 -36.26 -34.87 6.79
N ILE A 486 -34.94 -34.63 6.88
CA ILE A 486 -34.26 -34.19 8.10
C ILE A 486 -34.65 -32.73 8.39
N ALA A 487 -34.57 -31.85 7.37
CA ALA A 487 -34.90 -30.42 7.51
C ALA A 487 -36.34 -30.21 8.00
N ASN A 488 -37.31 -30.99 7.49
CA ASN A 488 -38.71 -30.93 7.89
C ASN A 488 -38.96 -31.33 9.35
N GLY A 489 -38.01 -32.03 9.98
CA GLY A 489 -38.05 -32.39 11.41
C GLY A 489 -37.44 -31.30 12.32
N LEU A 490 -36.83 -30.26 11.75
CA LEU A 490 -36.19 -29.16 12.48
C LEU A 490 -37.11 -27.94 12.58
N LYS A 491 -36.81 -27.06 13.54
CA LYS A 491 -37.51 -25.78 13.71
C LYS A 491 -37.01 -24.80 12.66
N LYS A 492 -37.89 -24.18 11.89
CA LYS A 492 -37.55 -23.09 11.01
C LYS A 492 -37.10 -21.85 11.80
N ASP A 493 -35.99 -21.24 11.39
CA ASP A 493 -35.44 -20.02 11.97
C ASP A 493 -35.72 -18.79 11.11
N MET A 494 -35.45 -18.87 9.81
CA MET A 494 -35.50 -17.74 8.90
C MET A 494 -36.06 -18.15 7.54
N ASN A 495 -36.84 -17.23 6.94
CA ASN A 495 -37.19 -17.30 5.52
C ASN A 495 -36.42 -16.27 4.71
N ALA A 496 -36.04 -16.60 3.49
CA ALA A 496 -35.37 -15.73 2.53
C ALA A 496 -36.03 -15.79 1.16
N LEU A 497 -36.50 -14.64 0.67
CA LEU A 497 -37.01 -14.48 -0.69
C LEU A 497 -35.85 -14.03 -1.59
N LEU A 498 -35.53 -14.84 -2.57
CA LEU A 498 -34.51 -14.59 -3.61
C LEU A 498 -35.20 -14.06 -4.86
N VAL A 499 -34.72 -12.95 -5.39
CA VAL A 499 -35.36 -12.27 -6.53
C VAL A 499 -34.34 -12.01 -7.63
N ARG A 500 -34.71 -12.36 -8.86
CA ARG A 500 -34.02 -11.93 -10.08
C ARG A 500 -34.92 -10.96 -10.85
N TYR A 501 -34.38 -9.80 -11.21
CA TYR A 501 -35.13 -8.78 -11.95
C TYR A 501 -35.21 -9.11 -13.44
N LYS A 502 -36.26 -8.58 -14.08
CA LYS A 502 -36.35 -8.51 -15.54
C LYS A 502 -35.22 -7.62 -16.09
N PRO A 503 -34.73 -7.84 -17.32
CA PRO A 503 -33.57 -7.14 -17.86
C PRO A 503 -33.63 -5.60 -17.82
N ASP A 504 -34.81 -5.01 -17.94
CA ASP A 504 -35.00 -3.55 -18.08
C ASP A 504 -35.47 -2.86 -16.78
N VAL A 505 -35.36 -3.56 -15.64
CA VAL A 505 -35.84 -3.00 -14.37
C VAL A 505 -34.81 -2.02 -13.80
N ASN A 506 -35.28 -0.81 -13.49
CA ASN A 506 -34.50 0.15 -12.72
C ASN A 506 -34.55 -0.20 -11.23
N SER A 507 -33.45 -0.73 -10.71
CA SER A 507 -33.34 -1.13 -9.31
C SER A 507 -33.62 -0.01 -8.30
N ASN A 508 -33.36 1.26 -8.67
CA ASN A 508 -33.67 2.42 -7.83
C ASN A 508 -35.18 2.59 -7.54
N GLU A 509 -36.05 2.15 -8.45
CA GLU A 509 -37.49 2.18 -8.22
C GLU A 509 -37.91 1.13 -7.20
N VAL A 510 -37.31 -0.06 -7.27
CA VAL A 510 -37.54 -1.13 -6.29
C VAL A 510 -37.03 -0.70 -4.92
N LEU A 511 -35.83 -0.13 -4.87
CA LEU A 511 -35.20 0.35 -3.63
C LEU A 511 -36.04 1.42 -2.91
N LYS A 512 -36.61 2.39 -3.64
CA LYS A 512 -37.50 3.39 -3.06
C LYS A 512 -38.68 2.79 -2.30
N LYS A 513 -39.15 1.61 -2.73
CA LYS A 513 -40.23 0.87 -2.06
C LYS A 513 -39.73 0.00 -0.90
N MET A 514 -38.50 -0.51 -1.01
CA MET A 514 -37.89 -1.38 0.02
C MET A 514 -37.34 -0.60 1.22
N ILE A 515 -36.85 0.63 1.01
CA ILE A 515 -36.28 1.47 2.10
C ILE A 515 -37.25 1.64 3.27
N PRO A 516 -38.55 2.00 3.10
CA PRO A 516 -39.47 2.13 4.23
C PRO A 516 -39.67 0.84 5.01
N ILE A 517 -39.62 -0.32 4.32
CA ILE A 517 -39.77 -1.65 4.94
C ILE A 517 -38.52 -2.00 5.76
N GLY A 518 -37.32 -1.77 5.23
CA GLY A 518 -36.07 -2.04 5.93
C GLY A 518 -35.77 -1.08 7.10
N LEU A 519 -36.42 0.10 7.14
CA LEU A 519 -36.31 1.05 8.24
C LEU A 519 -37.35 0.80 9.36
N ASP A 520 -38.37 0.01 9.09
CA ASP A 520 -39.41 -0.34 10.05
C ASP A 520 -38.85 -1.35 11.07
N LYS A 521 -38.52 -0.88 12.27
CA LYS A 521 -37.95 -1.69 13.34
C LYS A 521 -39.01 -2.56 14.07
N THR A 522 -40.27 -2.45 13.70
CA THR A 522 -41.34 -3.26 14.29
C THR A 522 -41.41 -4.68 13.73
N HIS A 523 -40.62 -4.93 12.65
CA HIS A 523 -40.56 -6.20 11.98
C HIS A 523 -39.10 -6.66 11.81
N GLY A 524 -38.87 -7.97 11.68
CA GLY A 524 -37.56 -8.57 11.44
C GLY A 524 -37.09 -8.55 9.98
N TYR A 525 -37.91 -7.99 9.05
CA TYR A 525 -37.57 -7.97 7.62
C TYR A 525 -36.33 -7.13 7.32
N ARG A 526 -35.36 -7.75 6.66
CA ARG A 526 -34.14 -7.11 6.18
C ARG A 526 -33.97 -7.40 4.70
N TYR A 527 -33.36 -6.50 3.94
CA TYR A 527 -33.08 -6.73 2.54
C TYR A 527 -31.62 -6.43 2.20
N ALA A 528 -31.10 -7.17 1.23
CA ALA A 528 -29.84 -6.89 0.56
C ALA A 528 -30.11 -6.79 -0.94
N GLU A 529 -29.64 -5.71 -1.57
CA GLU A 529 -29.80 -5.45 -2.99
C GLU A 529 -28.43 -5.34 -3.64
N LYS A 530 -28.30 -5.97 -4.82
CA LYS A 530 -27.05 -6.18 -5.53
C LYS A 530 -26.28 -4.89 -5.80
N ASN A 531 -26.96 -3.82 -6.28
CA ASN A 531 -26.26 -2.57 -6.59
C ASN A 531 -25.77 -1.87 -5.34
N ILE A 532 -26.54 -1.89 -4.24
CA ILE A 532 -26.08 -1.37 -2.94
C ILE A 532 -24.86 -2.16 -2.47
N MET A 533 -24.90 -3.48 -2.57
CA MET A 533 -23.78 -4.32 -2.20
C MET A 533 -22.57 -4.05 -3.09
N TYR A 534 -22.74 -3.98 -4.39
CA TYR A 534 -21.69 -3.61 -5.32
C TYR A 534 -21.10 -2.23 -4.99
N GLU A 535 -21.94 -1.23 -4.75
CA GLU A 535 -21.46 0.08 -4.38
C GLU A 535 -20.70 0.07 -3.05
N MET A 536 -21.14 -0.69 -2.04
CA MET A 536 -20.41 -0.83 -0.77
C MET A 536 -19.07 -1.54 -0.96
N TYR A 537 -19.06 -2.67 -1.67
CA TYR A 537 -17.86 -3.44 -1.94
C TYR A 537 -16.89 -2.67 -2.82
N TYR A 538 -17.34 -2.18 -3.98
CA TYR A 538 -16.51 -1.41 -4.90
C TYR A 538 -16.04 -0.10 -4.28
N GLY A 539 -16.95 0.63 -3.62
CA GLY A 539 -16.61 1.92 -3.05
C GLY A 539 -15.49 1.85 -2.02
N THR A 540 -15.60 0.98 -1.03
CA THR A 540 -14.61 0.86 0.05
C THR A 540 -13.29 0.29 -0.46
N ASN A 541 -13.36 -0.74 -1.27
CA ASN A 541 -12.18 -1.45 -1.73
C ASN A 541 -11.47 -0.70 -2.86
N ALA A 542 -12.18 -0.12 -3.82
CA ALA A 542 -11.58 0.73 -4.84
C ALA A 542 -10.81 1.90 -4.20
N LEU A 543 -11.35 2.46 -3.12
CA LEU A 543 -10.72 3.52 -2.37
C LEU A 543 -9.44 3.04 -1.66
N MET A 544 -9.47 1.86 -1.03
CA MET A 544 -8.28 1.28 -0.39
C MET A 544 -7.20 0.95 -1.44
N SER A 545 -7.59 0.31 -2.55
CA SER A 545 -6.68 0.01 -3.67
C SER A 545 -6.09 1.28 -4.27
N PHE A 546 -6.91 2.30 -4.47
CA PHE A 546 -6.47 3.60 -4.97
C PHE A 546 -5.45 4.24 -4.03
N LEU A 547 -5.73 4.30 -2.73
CA LEU A 547 -4.80 4.86 -1.74
C LEU A 547 -3.48 4.08 -1.69
N CYS A 548 -3.53 2.77 -1.71
CA CYS A 548 -2.34 1.92 -1.70
C CYS A 548 -1.48 2.13 -2.95
N CYS A 549 -2.08 2.11 -4.15
CA CYS A 549 -1.36 2.34 -5.40
C CYS A 549 -0.80 3.76 -5.48
N TYR A 550 -1.58 4.76 -5.07
CA TYR A 550 -1.17 6.16 -5.11
C TYR A 550 -0.02 6.45 -4.14
N LEU A 551 -0.11 5.94 -2.90
CA LEU A 551 0.96 6.04 -1.91
C LEU A 551 2.25 5.36 -2.41
N GLY A 552 2.11 4.19 -3.00
CA GLY A 552 3.23 3.47 -3.59
C GLY A 552 3.90 4.26 -4.73
N ILE A 553 3.12 4.87 -5.62
CA ILE A 553 3.67 5.72 -6.70
C ILE A 553 4.44 6.91 -6.12
N ILE A 554 3.91 7.59 -5.10
CA ILE A 554 4.58 8.72 -4.44
C ILE A 554 5.92 8.27 -3.86
N PHE A 555 5.95 7.20 -3.08
CA PHE A 555 7.20 6.71 -2.49
C PHE A 555 8.20 6.25 -3.55
N LEU A 556 7.73 5.61 -4.62
CA LEU A 556 8.58 5.21 -5.73
C LEU A 556 9.26 6.41 -6.41
N LEU A 557 8.49 7.47 -6.66
CA LEU A 557 9.00 8.71 -7.24
C LEU A 557 10.01 9.39 -6.32
N ILE A 558 9.74 9.43 -5.01
CA ILE A 558 10.67 10.00 -4.02
C ILE A 558 11.98 9.19 -3.98
N CYS A 559 11.89 7.86 -3.94
CA CYS A 559 13.07 6.99 -3.96
C CYS A 559 13.92 7.18 -5.22
N ALA A 560 13.26 7.23 -6.37
CA ALA A 560 13.93 7.44 -7.65
C ALA A 560 14.61 8.82 -7.71
N ALA A 561 13.95 9.88 -7.22
CA ALA A 561 14.51 11.21 -7.15
C ALA A 561 15.71 11.28 -6.20
N LEU A 562 15.63 10.66 -5.01
CA LEU A 562 16.75 10.59 -4.06
C LEU A 562 17.99 9.92 -4.67
N LEU A 563 17.80 8.77 -5.32
CA LEU A 563 18.90 8.05 -5.95
C LEU A 563 19.49 8.82 -7.13
N ALA A 564 18.64 9.41 -7.97
CA ALA A 564 19.06 10.23 -9.09
C ALA A 564 19.89 11.43 -8.64
N LEU A 565 19.40 12.21 -7.69
CA LEU A 565 20.10 13.34 -7.10
C LEU A 565 21.48 12.92 -6.55
N LYS A 566 21.50 11.83 -5.80
CA LYS A 566 22.73 11.32 -5.20
C LYS A 566 23.73 10.89 -6.25
N GLN A 567 23.29 10.13 -7.25
CA GLN A 567 24.15 9.64 -8.32
C GLN A 567 24.74 10.80 -9.16
N LEU A 568 23.92 11.81 -9.49
CA LEU A 568 24.38 12.97 -10.23
C LEU A 568 25.39 13.79 -9.42
N THR A 569 25.14 13.95 -8.11
CA THR A 569 26.09 14.60 -7.19
C THR A 569 27.45 13.94 -7.25
N GLU A 570 27.49 12.63 -7.06
CA GLU A 570 28.73 11.88 -7.02
C GLU A 570 29.42 11.80 -8.37
N THR A 571 28.67 11.78 -9.47
CA THR A 571 29.24 11.85 -10.82
C THR A 571 29.96 13.17 -10.99
N THR A 572 29.36 14.29 -10.56
CA THR A 572 30.01 15.60 -10.63
C THR A 572 31.29 15.67 -9.79
N ASP A 573 31.28 15.11 -8.59
CA ASP A 573 32.48 15.07 -7.72
C ASP A 573 33.62 14.23 -8.34
N ASN A 574 33.28 13.29 -9.23
CA ASN A 574 34.23 12.37 -9.87
C ASN A 574 34.61 12.73 -11.31
N VAL A 575 34.10 13.83 -11.90
CA VAL A 575 34.43 14.24 -13.28
C VAL A 575 35.94 14.38 -13.47
N SER A 576 36.64 15.03 -12.53
CA SER A 576 38.09 15.20 -12.59
C SER A 576 38.85 13.86 -12.54
N ARG A 577 38.33 12.85 -11.83
CA ARG A 577 38.95 11.52 -11.77
C ARG A 577 38.76 10.76 -13.09
N TYR A 578 37.59 10.88 -13.73
CA TYR A 578 37.36 10.32 -15.06
C TYR A 578 38.24 11.01 -16.12
N GLY A 579 38.43 12.34 -16.02
CA GLY A 579 39.36 13.06 -16.87
C GLY A 579 40.82 12.61 -16.72
N LEU A 580 41.25 12.27 -15.50
CA LEU A 580 42.57 11.65 -15.28
C LEU A 580 42.69 10.27 -15.91
N LEU A 581 41.67 9.43 -15.83
CA LEU A 581 41.65 8.12 -16.48
C LEU A 581 41.74 8.24 -17.98
N GLN A 582 41.09 9.22 -18.60
CA GLN A 582 41.22 9.52 -20.03
C GLN A 582 42.66 9.90 -20.41
N LYS A 583 43.30 10.76 -19.58
CA LYS A 583 44.71 11.15 -19.79
C LYS A 583 45.68 9.96 -19.65
N LEU A 584 45.31 8.97 -18.83
CA LEU A 584 46.05 7.70 -18.66
C LEU A 584 45.74 6.66 -19.76
N GLY A 585 44.97 7.01 -20.80
CA GLY A 585 44.67 6.16 -21.92
C GLY A 585 43.44 5.28 -21.86
N ALA A 586 42.57 5.49 -20.85
CA ALA A 586 41.31 4.73 -20.78
C ALA A 586 40.35 5.12 -21.91
N ALA A 587 39.81 4.13 -22.62
CA ALA A 587 38.87 4.35 -23.71
C ALA A 587 37.57 4.99 -23.23
N LYS A 588 36.96 5.86 -24.04
CA LYS A 588 35.63 6.48 -23.69
C LYS A 588 34.55 5.43 -23.45
N GLY A 589 34.63 4.27 -24.15
CA GLY A 589 33.71 3.14 -23.94
C GLY A 589 33.82 2.52 -22.56
N ASP A 590 35.05 2.34 -22.04
CA ASP A 590 35.29 1.77 -20.69
C ASP A 590 34.81 2.70 -19.59
N ILE A 591 34.97 4.01 -19.75
CA ILE A 591 34.47 5.01 -18.83
C ILE A 591 32.93 5.01 -18.81
N SER A 592 32.31 4.98 -20.00
CA SER A 592 30.84 4.89 -20.11
C SER A 592 30.28 3.61 -19.45
N ARG A 593 30.97 2.48 -19.65
CA ARG A 593 30.65 1.21 -18.97
C ARG A 593 30.82 1.31 -17.45
N ALA A 594 31.88 1.98 -17.00
CA ALA A 594 32.12 2.21 -15.58
C ALA A 594 30.99 3.03 -14.93
N ILE A 595 30.53 4.10 -15.57
CA ILE A 595 29.41 4.93 -15.11
C ILE A 595 28.12 4.10 -15.09
N PHE A 596 27.86 3.29 -16.14
CA PHE A 596 26.69 2.40 -16.19
C PHE A 596 26.66 1.42 -15.01
N VAL A 597 27.77 0.69 -14.78
CA VAL A 597 27.86 -0.31 -13.71
C VAL A 597 27.69 0.34 -12.34
N GLN A 598 28.32 1.51 -12.11
CA GLN A 598 28.17 2.23 -10.84
C GLN A 598 26.71 2.67 -10.59
N THR A 599 26.06 3.21 -11.63
CA THR A 599 24.66 3.63 -11.54
C THR A 599 23.75 2.40 -11.32
N ALA A 600 23.99 1.32 -12.07
CA ALA A 600 23.21 0.09 -11.97
C ALA A 600 23.29 -0.54 -10.56
N VAL A 601 24.51 -0.66 -10.00
CA VAL A 601 24.69 -1.20 -8.65
C VAL A 601 24.01 -0.31 -7.61
N PHE A 602 24.11 1.00 -7.74
CA PHE A 602 23.53 1.93 -6.78
C PHE A 602 22.00 1.92 -6.77
N PHE A 603 21.36 1.68 -7.92
CA PHE A 603 19.92 1.50 -8.04
C PHE A 603 19.48 0.08 -7.68
N ALA A 604 20.21 -0.94 -8.14
CA ALA A 604 19.83 -2.33 -7.90
C ALA A 604 19.95 -2.76 -6.44
N LEU A 605 20.94 -2.24 -5.69
CA LEU A 605 21.25 -2.69 -4.34
C LEU A 605 20.06 -2.49 -3.36
N PRO A 606 19.47 -1.28 -3.21
CA PRO A 606 18.31 -1.11 -2.35
C PRO A 606 17.07 -1.85 -2.88
N LEU A 607 16.93 -1.99 -4.21
CA LEU A 607 15.82 -2.71 -4.81
C LEU A 607 15.88 -4.22 -4.54
N MET A 608 17.06 -4.83 -4.58
CA MET A 608 17.24 -6.26 -4.24
C MET A 608 16.86 -6.53 -2.79
N VAL A 609 17.32 -5.69 -1.86
CA VAL A 609 16.99 -5.83 -0.43
C VAL A 609 15.48 -5.63 -0.22
N ALA A 610 14.90 -4.60 -0.85
CA ALA A 610 13.46 -4.35 -0.80
C ALA A 610 12.66 -5.52 -1.40
N GLY A 611 13.11 -6.10 -2.50
CA GLY A 611 12.49 -7.28 -3.11
C GLY A 611 12.48 -8.49 -2.18
N ILE A 612 13.61 -8.78 -1.51
CA ILE A 612 13.67 -9.88 -0.54
C ILE A 612 12.71 -9.64 0.64
N TYR A 613 12.67 -8.41 1.18
CA TYR A 613 11.77 -8.09 2.30
C TYR A 613 10.30 -8.12 1.90
N SER A 614 9.99 -7.65 0.69
CA SER A 614 8.61 -7.59 0.22
C SER A 614 7.98 -8.98 0.04
N VAL A 615 8.75 -10.03 -0.24
CA VAL A 615 8.23 -11.40 -0.38
C VAL A 615 7.48 -11.82 0.88
N PHE A 616 8.13 -11.77 2.05
CA PHE A 616 7.50 -12.19 3.30
C PHE A 616 6.58 -11.12 3.91
N LEU A 617 6.88 -9.82 3.76
CA LEU A 617 6.04 -8.76 4.31
C LEU A 617 4.73 -8.60 3.53
N THR A 618 4.74 -8.75 2.20
CA THR A 618 3.51 -8.66 1.39
C THR A 618 2.56 -9.81 1.71
N GLU A 619 3.06 -11.03 1.88
CA GLU A 619 2.23 -12.17 2.28
C GLU A 619 1.52 -11.90 3.62
N LYS A 620 2.26 -11.44 4.63
CA LYS A 620 1.67 -11.14 5.95
C LYS A 620 0.74 -9.93 5.93
N ALA A 621 1.09 -8.90 5.14
CA ALA A 621 0.21 -7.73 4.96
C ALA A 621 -1.08 -8.12 4.23
N MET A 622 -0.98 -8.97 3.22
CA MET A 622 -2.14 -9.48 2.50
C MET A 622 -3.06 -10.29 3.41
N ALA A 623 -2.50 -11.18 4.24
CA ALA A 623 -3.28 -11.96 5.20
C ALA A 623 -4.07 -11.06 6.19
N VAL A 624 -3.52 -9.90 6.57
CA VAL A 624 -4.24 -8.91 7.37
C VAL A 624 -5.40 -8.29 6.58
N VAL A 625 -5.14 -7.87 5.33
CA VAL A 625 -6.17 -7.28 4.47
C VAL A 625 -7.28 -8.31 4.18
N GLU A 626 -6.92 -9.54 3.88
CA GLU A 626 -7.84 -10.65 3.67
C GLU A 626 -8.74 -10.90 4.89
N LYS A 627 -8.13 -10.90 6.09
CA LYS A 627 -8.88 -11.04 7.35
C LYS A 627 -9.81 -9.86 7.61
N PHE A 628 -9.35 -8.63 7.29
CA PHE A 628 -10.13 -7.41 7.50
C PHE A 628 -11.31 -7.29 6.52
N LEU A 629 -11.09 -7.67 5.27
CA LEU A 629 -12.10 -7.60 4.20
C LEU A 629 -12.91 -8.89 4.04
N ASN A 630 -12.53 -9.94 4.77
CA ASN A 630 -13.13 -11.28 4.69
C ASN A 630 -13.15 -11.85 3.26
N ILE A 631 -12.05 -11.69 2.53
CA ILE A 631 -11.92 -12.10 1.13
C ILE A 631 -10.59 -12.82 0.90
N HIS A 632 -10.55 -13.69 -0.10
CA HIS A 632 -9.29 -14.24 -0.60
C HIS A 632 -8.77 -13.37 -1.73
N ILE A 633 -7.55 -12.83 -1.58
CA ILE A 633 -6.92 -11.97 -2.58
C ILE A 633 -5.81 -12.76 -3.27
N SER A 634 -5.97 -13.04 -4.55
CA SER A 634 -4.88 -13.62 -5.34
C SER A 634 -3.78 -12.58 -5.53
N THR A 635 -2.54 -12.90 -5.10
CA THR A 635 -1.39 -12.00 -5.26
C THR A 635 -1.03 -11.83 -6.73
N ASN A 636 -1.22 -10.61 -7.25
CA ASN A 636 -0.82 -10.28 -8.61
C ASN A 636 0.39 -9.35 -8.59
N ILE A 637 1.58 -9.95 -8.70
CA ILE A 637 2.86 -9.22 -8.70
C ILE A 637 3.17 -8.59 -10.08
N GLY A 638 2.53 -9.06 -11.15
CA GLY A 638 2.85 -8.63 -12.52
C GLY A 638 2.68 -7.12 -12.73
N LEU A 639 1.57 -6.55 -12.30
CA LEU A 639 1.31 -5.11 -12.43
C LEU A 639 2.34 -4.28 -11.63
N THR A 640 2.71 -4.74 -10.44
CA THR A 640 3.73 -4.10 -9.61
C THR A 640 5.08 -4.08 -10.32
N VAL A 641 5.51 -5.20 -10.90
CA VAL A 641 6.76 -5.31 -11.64
C VAL A 641 6.78 -4.37 -12.85
N ILE A 642 5.70 -4.33 -13.64
CA ILE A 642 5.59 -3.44 -14.81
C ILE A 642 5.71 -1.97 -14.39
N MET A 643 5.01 -1.56 -13.35
CA MET A 643 5.06 -0.19 -12.85
C MET A 643 6.47 0.20 -12.37
N PHE A 644 7.14 -0.71 -11.66
CA PHE A 644 8.54 -0.51 -11.25
C PHE A 644 9.49 -0.40 -12.44
N LEU A 645 9.37 -1.26 -13.44
CA LEU A 645 10.19 -1.20 -14.63
C LEU A 645 10.04 0.12 -15.39
N ILE A 646 8.83 0.64 -15.51
CA ILE A 646 8.56 1.90 -16.20
C ILE A 646 9.12 3.09 -15.40
N ILE A 647 8.73 3.25 -14.14
CA ILE A 647 9.07 4.44 -13.36
C ILE A 647 10.52 4.38 -12.89
N TYR A 648 10.90 3.31 -12.19
CA TYR A 648 12.24 3.19 -11.61
C TYR A 648 13.31 2.99 -12.68
N GLY A 649 13.02 2.19 -13.71
CA GLY A 649 13.87 1.99 -14.87
C GLY A 649 14.03 3.27 -15.70
N GLY A 650 12.96 4.05 -15.88
CA GLY A 650 13.00 5.35 -16.54
C GLY A 650 13.93 6.35 -15.82
N TYR A 651 13.81 6.45 -14.48
CA TYR A 651 14.73 7.27 -13.67
C TYR A 651 16.18 6.78 -13.73
N PHE A 652 16.40 5.46 -13.71
CA PHE A 652 17.72 4.88 -13.88
C PHE A 652 18.35 5.30 -15.22
N LEU A 653 17.61 5.17 -16.31
CA LEU A 653 18.09 5.55 -17.65
C LEU A 653 18.38 7.05 -17.76
N ALA A 654 17.47 7.90 -17.27
CA ALA A 654 17.66 9.34 -17.25
C ALA A 654 18.89 9.75 -16.43
N THR A 655 19.09 9.10 -15.27
CA THR A 655 20.25 9.35 -14.40
C THR A 655 21.55 8.92 -15.07
N TYR A 656 21.58 7.75 -15.69
CA TYR A 656 22.75 7.24 -16.43
C TYR A 656 23.12 8.16 -17.61
N LEU A 657 22.13 8.53 -18.43
CA LEU A 657 22.37 9.43 -19.57
C LEU A 657 22.89 10.80 -19.14
N SER A 658 22.34 11.36 -18.07
CA SER A 658 22.80 12.62 -17.51
C SER A 658 24.21 12.51 -16.94
N ALA A 659 24.52 11.44 -16.20
CA ALA A 659 25.85 11.18 -15.66
C ALA A 659 26.89 10.97 -16.78
N LYS A 660 26.50 10.25 -17.84
CA LYS A 660 27.36 10.04 -19.02
C LYS A 660 27.71 11.37 -19.69
N ARG A 661 26.72 12.24 -19.95
CA ARG A 661 26.94 13.57 -20.55
C ARG A 661 27.89 14.43 -19.73
N MET A 662 27.76 14.46 -18.42
CA MET A 662 28.62 15.23 -17.53
C MET A 662 30.10 14.85 -17.59
N VAL A 663 30.41 13.62 -18.00
CA VAL A 663 31.78 13.08 -18.03
C VAL A 663 32.36 13.07 -19.44
N THR A 664 31.53 12.94 -20.48
CA THR A 664 31.99 12.79 -21.87
C THR A 664 31.96 14.10 -22.64
N GLU A 665 31.18 15.08 -22.22
CA GLU A 665 31.19 16.47 -22.66
C GLU A 665 32.04 17.35 -21.72
#